data_6cda5cff54678494becc71befbed141a
#
_entry.id   6cda5cff54678494becc71befbed141a
#
_cell.length_a   1.000
_cell.length_b   1.000
_cell.length_c   1.000
_cell.angle_alpha   90.00
_cell.angle_beta   90.00
_cell.angle_gamma   90.00
#
_symmetry.space_group_name_H-M   'P 1'
#
loop_
_entity.id
_entity.type
_entity.pdbx_description
1 polymer ?
#
loop_
_entity_poly.entity_id
_entity_poly.type
_entity_poly.pdbx_seq_one_letter_code
_entity_poly.pdbx_strand_id
1 'polypeptide(L)'
;MKRIHITLPRQVTVSVTAGLLCISALAGCRTSADEPGASASGSTATSETTSTQAPQADGAGGKNATSASADSKSAGGGSSQGAAGGDGATSAGSAGNVNQANADLQAPSTGNKRIGNYDVPKTNVAWVATDGKDSNDGTEAKPFATFQKALNTVKDGGTVVAKAGTYRPDPIDVTKKNITIQSAPGATVWIKGSEVVDKAKWKKQGSVWAATGNFHNFCTVCTVNQDPKQEGMAAYPEQAFINGKALRQVASKAEVKEGTFYVEDKTPTTLKDPKNNGKGFNVGKQDAITYYVGSDPTNATAEVSRNARAITVSAEGFNLKGINVAQYSPVQSWKLQNDPVFKDKAGAVAVFIAGSKSTVVDSTFTQVSSGGALGFSDSHGSRAANNRFVDNGGGAAGANRSDDVVYEGNYFSNNNTAKFRIHDCFAYCTIADIKVTHTNRTVFRGNVVDYSAAPREASKASERTTTFPAFWCDEGCIDAKTVNNFFTNVGTAIFYEVSSGGVIASNVVEGSNTGVSVGGTDKVKVYNNTVSRTYRPIYVYEDARYDGCNSREKNSEKCVFPEEWSTNHHLSWNTTGVEIYNNILSSRASNGPKDATNVPLAMPVYLDGAKNTNGKEIYSNQMFAGFDYNVYYRSNQSNEPIVMNWDLPSKDPQKDGPMDVKFSKATDISKDSNAGKAVKGIETHALDTFGSRAHNPYFAKEAESNSAYNQSNYNLKEGSKARGSGKPLPEDVAKAIDPTGKKVAPGKAVDRGALVNVKMDSAKK
;
A
#
# COMPACT_ATOMS: atom_id res chain seq x y z
N MET A 1 50.40 8.65 18.98
CA MET A 1 49.33 8.73 18.00
C MET A 1 48.07 9.18 18.73
N LYS A 2 47.65 10.42 18.50
CA LYS A 2 46.49 11.02 19.18
C LYS A 2 45.22 10.54 18.48
N ARG A 3 44.33 9.88 19.24
CA ARG A 3 42.97 9.58 18.78
C ARG A 3 42.19 10.90 18.68
N ILE A 4 41.72 11.21 17.51
CA ILE A 4 40.78 12.31 17.28
C ILE A 4 39.40 11.72 17.53
N HIS A 5 38.79 12.10 18.65
CA HIS A 5 37.38 11.91 18.88
C HIS A 5 36.62 12.95 18.05
N ILE A 6 35.99 12.51 16.98
CA ILE A 6 34.98 13.31 16.28
C ILE A 6 33.66 13.04 16.97
N THR A 7 33.25 13.96 17.82
CA THR A 7 31.89 14.00 18.37
C THR A 7 30.98 14.51 17.29
N LEU A 8 30.22 13.63 16.65
CA LEU A 8 29.11 14.01 15.75
C LEU A 8 27.97 14.55 16.62
N PRO A 9 27.33 15.65 16.20
CA PRO A 9 26.14 16.11 16.90
C PRO A 9 25.06 15.03 16.80
N ARG A 10 24.48 14.70 17.95
CA ARG A 10 23.32 13.82 18.08
C ARG A 10 22.29 14.18 17.03
N GLN A 11 22.07 13.29 16.10
CA GLN A 11 20.74 13.20 15.52
C GLN A 11 19.81 12.84 16.69
N VAL A 12 18.90 13.75 16.98
CA VAL A 12 17.69 13.40 17.68
C VAL A 12 17.09 12.30 16.82
N THR A 13 17.26 11.07 17.24
CA THR A 13 16.36 10.00 16.85
C THR A 13 15.04 10.48 17.42
N VAL A 14 14.29 11.18 16.59
CA VAL A 14 12.87 11.29 16.82
C VAL A 14 12.45 9.83 16.73
N SER A 15 12.38 9.18 17.89
CA SER A 15 11.53 8.05 18.05
C SER A 15 10.19 8.59 17.54
N VAL A 16 9.89 8.28 16.30
CA VAL A 16 8.54 8.38 15.83
C VAL A 16 7.83 7.37 16.69
N THR A 17 7.37 7.85 17.82
CA THR A 17 6.26 7.23 18.51
C THR A 17 5.18 7.33 17.47
N ALA A 18 5.15 6.38 16.57
CA ALA A 18 4.06 6.17 15.67
C ALA A 18 2.89 5.78 16.56
N GLY A 19 2.40 6.79 17.25
CA GLY A 19 1.09 6.71 17.83
C GLY A 19 0.14 6.49 16.68
N LEU A 20 -0.48 5.35 16.65
CA LEU A 20 -1.74 5.08 16.03
C LEU A 20 -1.89 5.43 14.59
N LEU A 21 -1.93 4.44 13.76
CA LEU A 21 -2.77 4.69 12.64
C LEU A 21 -3.20 3.50 11.86
N CYS A 22 -4.40 3.19 12.21
CA CYS A 22 -5.27 2.51 11.27
C CYS A 22 -5.42 3.35 10.03
N ILE A 23 -5.14 2.82 8.91
CA ILE A 23 -5.62 3.44 7.72
C ILE A 23 -7.04 3.26 7.62
N SER A 24 -7.49 4.33 7.64
CA SER A 24 -8.78 4.69 7.19
C SER A 24 -9.07 4.62 5.71
N ALA A 25 -8.33 3.98 4.92
CA ALA A 25 -8.85 3.58 3.62
C ALA A 25 -9.97 2.56 3.78
N LEU A 26 -10.06 1.89 4.94
CA LEU A 26 -10.98 0.80 5.14
C LEU A 26 -11.58 0.92 6.53
N ALA A 27 -12.86 1.01 6.59
CA ALA A 27 -13.65 1.24 7.77
C ALA A 27 -13.18 0.44 9.00
N GLY A 28 -12.92 1.11 10.10
CA GLY A 28 -13.03 0.48 11.39
C GLY A 28 -11.86 0.47 12.34
N CYS A 29 -11.08 1.54 12.46
CA CYS A 29 -10.28 1.71 13.66
C CYS A 29 -10.86 2.79 14.54
N ARG A 30 -11.19 2.44 15.77
CA ARG A 30 -11.49 3.39 16.83
C ARG A 30 -10.17 3.92 17.36
N THR A 31 -9.95 5.20 17.26
CA THR A 31 -8.86 5.84 17.96
C THR A 31 -9.35 7.11 18.62
N SER A 32 -9.20 7.18 19.90
CA SER A 32 -9.24 8.43 20.64
C SER A 32 -7.79 8.82 20.88
N ALA A 33 -7.32 9.83 20.20
CA ALA A 33 -6.07 10.47 20.53
C ALA A 33 -6.37 11.91 20.90
N ASP A 34 -6.33 12.21 22.17
CA ASP A 34 -6.08 13.55 22.65
C ASP A 34 -4.59 13.63 22.96
N GLU A 35 -3.88 14.38 22.14
CA GLU A 35 -2.50 14.73 22.41
C GLU A 35 -2.40 15.88 23.41
N PRO A 36 -1.43 15.86 24.30
CA PRO A 36 -1.02 17.05 25.02
C PRO A 36 -0.06 17.85 24.15
N GLY A 37 -0.51 18.99 23.68
CA GLY A 37 0.35 20.00 23.08
C GLY A 37 1.39 20.50 24.07
N ALA A 38 2.64 20.47 23.67
CA ALA A 38 3.70 21.15 24.38
C ALA A 38 3.58 22.66 24.14
N SER A 39 3.11 23.38 25.13
CA SER A 39 3.42 24.80 25.29
C SER A 39 3.62 25.11 26.75
N ALA A 40 4.77 25.70 27.02
CA ALA A 40 5.14 26.20 28.32
C ALA A 40 4.28 27.40 28.72
N SER A 41 3.92 27.38 29.94
CA SER A 41 3.74 28.48 30.90
C SER A 41 2.41 28.43 31.68
N GLY A 42 2.58 28.36 32.94
CA GLY A 42 1.83 28.29 34.13
C GLY A 42 0.45 28.92 34.21
N SER A 43 -0.40 28.21 34.90
CA SER A 43 -1.00 28.57 36.18
C SER A 43 -2.10 27.59 36.55
N THR A 44 -2.18 27.37 37.85
CA THR A 44 -3.06 26.53 38.64
C THR A 44 -4.55 26.66 38.36
N ALA A 45 -5.29 25.54 38.30
CA ALA A 45 -6.46 25.27 39.14
C ALA A 45 -7.16 23.95 38.81
N THR A 46 -7.28 23.15 39.84
CA THR A 46 -8.35 22.21 40.27
C THR A 46 -9.03 21.27 39.28
N SER A 47 -8.92 20.02 39.68
CA SER A 47 -9.58 18.79 39.27
C SER A 47 -11.11 18.86 39.18
N GLU A 48 -11.65 18.24 38.12
CA GLU A 48 -12.87 17.44 38.25
C GLU A 48 -12.84 16.30 37.21
N THR A 49 -12.87 15.10 37.75
CA THR A 49 -13.00 13.83 37.03
C THR A 49 -14.44 13.64 36.57
N THR A 50 -14.65 13.51 35.28
CA THR A 50 -15.85 12.85 34.77
C THR A 50 -15.45 11.82 33.70
N SER A 51 -15.63 10.58 34.11
CA SER A 51 -15.57 9.41 33.23
C SER A 51 -16.72 9.46 32.23
N THR A 52 -16.41 9.47 30.94
CA THR A 52 -17.41 9.20 29.89
C THR A 52 -17.03 7.92 29.18
N GLN A 53 -17.87 6.89 29.44
CA GLN A 53 -17.89 5.65 28.70
C GLN A 53 -18.13 5.89 27.20
N ALA A 54 -17.43 5.13 26.39
CA ALA A 54 -17.66 5.06 24.97
C ALA A 54 -19.00 4.32 24.68
N PRO A 55 -19.77 4.76 23.71
CA PRO A 55 -20.96 4.02 23.31
C PRO A 55 -20.59 2.75 22.54
N GLN A 56 -21.13 1.63 23.01
CA GLN A 56 -21.16 0.36 22.29
C GLN A 56 -22.01 0.48 21.02
N ALA A 57 -21.53 -0.10 19.95
CA ALA A 57 -22.33 -0.30 18.75
C ALA A 57 -23.29 -1.46 18.97
N ASP A 58 -24.58 -1.18 18.94
CA ASP A 58 -25.63 -2.19 18.95
C ASP A 58 -25.61 -3.02 17.68
N GLY A 59 -25.22 -4.29 17.83
CA GLY A 59 -25.50 -5.32 16.86
C GLY A 59 -26.91 -5.86 17.07
N ALA A 60 -27.70 -5.85 16.03
CA ALA A 60 -29.03 -6.42 16.01
C ALA A 60 -28.99 -7.93 16.35
N GLY A 61 -29.80 -8.30 17.30
CA GLY A 61 -29.85 -9.62 17.91
C GLY A 61 -30.34 -10.73 16.99
N GLY A 62 -29.70 -11.86 17.12
CA GLY A 62 -30.19 -13.17 16.70
C GLY A 62 -29.94 -14.15 17.81
N LYS A 63 -31.03 -14.68 18.31
CA LYS A 63 -31.14 -15.52 19.50
C LYS A 63 -30.33 -16.81 19.44
N ASN A 64 -29.81 -17.19 20.61
CA ASN A 64 -29.24 -18.47 21.00
C ASN A 64 -29.97 -19.70 20.51
N ALA A 65 -29.21 -20.70 20.11
CA ALA A 65 -29.54 -22.10 20.42
C ALA A 65 -28.21 -22.85 20.68
N THR A 66 -28.22 -23.47 21.81
CA THR A 66 -27.19 -24.26 22.48
C THR A 66 -26.86 -25.57 21.79
N SER A 67 -25.55 -25.89 21.87
CA SER A 67 -24.93 -27.21 22.10
C SER A 67 -25.29 -28.42 21.24
N ALA A 68 -24.28 -29.06 20.69
CA ALA A 68 -23.76 -30.35 21.13
C ALA A 68 -22.73 -30.89 20.14
N SER A 69 -21.64 -31.32 20.70
CA SER A 69 -20.60 -32.15 20.06
C SER A 69 -21.13 -33.49 19.59
N ALA A 70 -20.67 -33.95 18.45
CA ALA A 70 -20.47 -35.40 18.22
C ALA A 70 -19.48 -35.63 17.07
N ASP A 71 -18.47 -36.40 17.40
CA ASP A 71 -17.54 -37.09 16.49
C ASP A 71 -18.25 -37.90 15.43
N SER A 72 -17.72 -37.95 14.24
CA SER A 72 -17.64 -39.22 13.53
C SER A 72 -16.66 -39.22 12.33
N LYS A 73 -15.96 -40.29 12.27
CA LYS A 73 -14.90 -40.72 11.35
C LYS A 73 -15.39 -41.01 9.94
N SER A 74 -14.47 -40.77 9.02
CA SER A 74 -13.90 -41.65 7.97
C SER A 74 -14.72 -42.13 6.78
N ALA A 75 -13.99 -42.16 5.71
CA ALA A 75 -13.95 -43.08 4.56
C ALA A 75 -14.76 -42.65 3.34
N GLY A 76 -14.05 -42.33 2.28
CA GLY A 76 -13.67 -43.27 1.27
C GLY A 76 -14.32 -43.05 -0.08
N GLY A 77 -13.52 -42.81 -1.08
CA GLY A 77 -13.63 -43.48 -2.35
C GLY A 77 -14.43 -42.84 -3.48
N GLY A 78 -13.78 -42.71 -4.64
CA GLY A 78 -14.50 -42.85 -5.89
C GLY A 78 -14.15 -41.86 -6.99
N SER A 79 -13.27 -42.29 -7.82
CA SER A 79 -12.87 -41.88 -9.17
C SER A 79 -14.00 -41.56 -10.16
N SER A 80 -13.73 -40.65 -11.09
CA SER A 80 -13.81 -40.84 -12.56
C SER A 80 -13.64 -39.48 -13.24
N GLN A 81 -12.63 -39.26 -14.01
CA GLN A 81 -12.40 -39.44 -15.45
C GLN A 81 -13.27 -38.57 -16.36
N GLY A 82 -12.56 -37.83 -17.22
CA GLY A 82 -13.02 -37.34 -18.51
C GLY A 82 -12.35 -36.00 -18.84
N ALA A 83 -11.20 -35.99 -19.47
CA ALA A 83 -10.83 -36.00 -20.88
C ALA A 83 -11.22 -34.67 -21.55
N ALA A 84 -10.38 -33.92 -22.20
CA ALA A 84 -9.26 -34.02 -23.08
C ALA A 84 -9.32 -32.82 -24.04
N GLY A 85 -8.18 -32.41 -24.50
CA GLY A 85 -7.95 -31.54 -25.65
C GLY A 85 -7.11 -30.34 -25.31
N GLY A 86 -5.88 -30.26 -25.50
CA GLY A 86 -4.93 -30.65 -26.53
C GLY A 86 -4.49 -29.39 -27.21
N ASP A 87 -3.28 -28.94 -26.99
CA ASP A 87 -2.25 -28.86 -27.97
C ASP A 87 -0.96 -28.28 -27.40
N GLY A 88 0.03 -28.98 -27.60
CA GLY A 88 1.36 -28.93 -27.16
C GLY A 88 2.24 -27.99 -27.93
N ALA A 89 3.14 -27.41 -27.19
CA ALA A 89 4.46 -27.09 -27.71
C ALA A 89 5.46 -27.55 -26.66
N THR A 90 6.07 -28.68 -26.96
CA THR A 90 7.21 -29.22 -26.25
C THR A 90 8.42 -28.31 -26.49
N SER A 91 8.87 -27.64 -25.47
CA SER A 91 10.26 -27.18 -25.38
C SER A 91 10.97 -27.99 -24.33
N ALA A 92 12.01 -28.68 -24.77
CA ALA A 92 12.88 -29.51 -23.95
C ALA A 92 13.42 -28.73 -22.77
N GLY A 93 13.12 -29.22 -21.57
CA GLY A 93 13.62 -28.66 -20.32
C GLY A 93 15.11 -28.93 -20.17
N SER A 94 15.92 -27.91 -20.17
CA SER A 94 17.24 -27.99 -19.56
C SER A 94 17.06 -27.92 -18.04
N ALA A 95 17.48 -28.98 -17.37
CA ALA A 95 17.54 -29.04 -15.93
C ALA A 95 18.42 -27.91 -15.41
N GLY A 96 17.86 -27.01 -14.60
CA GLY A 96 18.63 -26.05 -13.81
C GLY A 96 18.27 -24.57 -13.92
N ASN A 97 17.28 -24.14 -14.66
CA ASN A 97 16.96 -22.72 -14.79
C ASN A 97 15.67 -22.36 -14.06
N VAL A 98 15.75 -22.24 -12.73
CA VAL A 98 14.62 -21.87 -11.87
C VAL A 98 14.16 -20.43 -12.12
N ASN A 99 14.99 -19.60 -12.79
CA ASN A 99 14.68 -18.23 -13.15
C ASN A 99 13.55 -18.07 -14.19
N GLN A 100 13.00 -19.15 -14.73
CA GLN A 100 11.87 -19.08 -15.68
C GLN A 100 10.51 -19.33 -15.00
N ALA A 101 10.46 -19.29 -13.67
CA ALA A 101 9.24 -19.64 -12.94
C ALA A 101 8.05 -18.72 -13.20
N ASN A 102 8.26 -17.45 -13.54
CA ASN A 102 7.20 -16.52 -13.90
C ASN A 102 7.64 -15.68 -15.11
N ALA A 103 7.31 -16.14 -16.30
CA ALA A 103 7.60 -15.44 -17.54
C ALA A 103 6.92 -14.06 -17.67
N ASP A 104 6.05 -13.68 -16.74
CA ASP A 104 5.07 -12.61 -16.94
C ASP A 104 5.11 -11.48 -15.91
N LEU A 105 6.22 -11.24 -15.22
CA LEU A 105 6.44 -9.96 -14.54
C LEU A 105 6.83 -8.87 -15.56
N GLN A 106 6.11 -8.82 -16.67
CA GLN A 106 6.16 -7.65 -17.55
C GLN A 106 5.25 -6.58 -16.94
N ALA A 107 5.79 -5.39 -16.74
CA ALA A 107 4.96 -4.22 -16.47
C ALA A 107 3.86 -4.19 -17.53
N PRO A 108 2.57 -4.26 -17.15
CA PRO A 108 1.51 -4.13 -18.13
C PRO A 108 1.74 -2.82 -18.88
N SER A 109 1.75 -2.86 -20.21
CA SER A 109 2.07 -1.69 -21.03
C SER A 109 1.22 -0.51 -20.57
N THR A 110 1.85 0.63 -20.33
CA THR A 110 1.20 1.85 -19.80
C THR A 110 0.09 2.38 -20.71
N GLY A 111 -0.03 1.88 -21.93
CA GLY A 111 -0.98 2.35 -22.94
C GLY A 111 -2.20 1.46 -23.22
N ASN A 112 -2.23 0.23 -22.79
CA ASN A 112 -3.37 -0.64 -23.11
C ASN A 112 -4.55 -0.39 -22.18
N LYS A 113 -5.59 0.22 -22.72
CA LYS A 113 -6.93 0.09 -22.18
C LYS A 113 -7.22 -1.41 -22.10
N ARG A 114 -7.33 -1.96 -20.89
CA ARG A 114 -7.74 -3.34 -20.72
C ARG A 114 -9.20 -3.41 -21.15
N ILE A 115 -9.44 -4.10 -22.23
CA ILE A 115 -10.78 -4.36 -22.73
C ILE A 115 -11.08 -5.78 -22.33
N GLY A 116 -11.99 -5.95 -21.39
CA GLY A 116 -12.46 -7.25 -20.98
C GLY A 116 -13.28 -7.89 -22.11
N ASN A 117 -13.10 -9.18 -22.29
CA ASN A 117 -13.93 -9.96 -23.19
C ASN A 117 -14.62 -11.04 -22.36
N TYR A 118 -15.70 -10.65 -21.68
CA TYR A 118 -16.41 -11.51 -20.75
C TYR A 118 -17.68 -12.06 -21.41
N ASP A 119 -17.94 -13.34 -21.18
CA ASP A 119 -19.19 -13.96 -21.61
C ASP A 119 -20.38 -13.26 -20.94
N VAL A 120 -21.43 -13.04 -21.71
CA VAL A 120 -22.70 -12.52 -21.22
C VAL A 120 -23.65 -13.67 -20.96
N PRO A 121 -24.16 -13.83 -19.72
CA PRO A 121 -25.14 -14.88 -19.42
C PRO A 121 -26.42 -14.73 -20.26
N LYS A 122 -27.07 -15.85 -20.59
CA LYS A 122 -28.30 -15.85 -21.35
C LYS A 122 -29.55 -15.43 -20.53
N THR A 123 -29.48 -15.54 -19.21
CA THR A 123 -30.58 -15.28 -18.28
C THR A 123 -30.09 -14.48 -17.07
N ASN A 124 -30.99 -13.86 -16.32
CA ASN A 124 -30.68 -13.05 -15.15
C ASN A 124 -29.64 -11.95 -15.46
N VAL A 125 -29.83 -11.30 -16.59
CA VAL A 125 -28.95 -10.25 -17.10
C VAL A 125 -29.75 -8.97 -17.37
N ALA A 126 -29.14 -7.82 -17.05
CA ALA A 126 -29.67 -6.51 -17.37
C ALA A 126 -28.57 -5.65 -17.99
N TRP A 127 -28.93 -4.89 -19.01
CA TRP A 127 -28.03 -4.02 -19.75
C TRP A 127 -28.19 -2.56 -19.35
N VAL A 128 -27.08 -1.84 -19.32
CA VAL A 128 -27.04 -0.39 -19.14
C VAL A 128 -26.31 0.28 -20.30
N ALA A 129 -26.79 1.46 -20.70
CA ALA A 129 -26.16 2.29 -21.72
C ALA A 129 -26.31 3.77 -21.38
N THR A 130 -25.42 4.61 -21.90
CA THR A 130 -25.44 6.06 -21.66
C THR A 130 -26.63 6.75 -22.29
N ASP A 131 -27.23 6.15 -23.33
CA ASP A 131 -28.46 6.55 -24.03
C ASP A 131 -29.67 5.69 -23.62
N GLY A 132 -29.54 4.83 -22.63
CA GLY A 132 -30.58 4.00 -22.06
C GLY A 132 -31.68 4.81 -21.35
N LYS A 133 -32.75 4.13 -20.97
CA LYS A 133 -33.84 4.72 -20.17
C LYS A 133 -34.29 3.73 -19.10
N ASP A 134 -34.52 4.19 -17.88
CA ASP A 134 -34.97 3.32 -16.78
C ASP A 134 -36.42 2.84 -16.94
N SER A 135 -37.14 3.39 -17.92
CA SER A 135 -38.47 2.89 -18.39
C SER A 135 -38.38 1.71 -19.38
N ASN A 136 -37.19 1.37 -19.87
CA ASN A 136 -36.94 0.23 -20.74
C ASN A 136 -37.04 -1.11 -19.98
N ASP A 137 -36.91 -2.21 -20.71
CA ASP A 137 -36.99 -3.57 -20.17
C ASP A 137 -35.63 -4.14 -19.70
N GLY A 138 -34.53 -3.43 -19.97
CA GLY A 138 -33.16 -3.82 -19.57
C GLY A 138 -32.52 -4.87 -20.46
N THR A 139 -33.08 -5.16 -21.62
CA THR A 139 -32.46 -6.00 -22.65
C THR A 139 -31.31 -5.26 -23.34
N GLU A 140 -30.47 -5.98 -24.08
CA GLU A 140 -29.42 -5.35 -24.89
C GLU A 140 -29.94 -4.30 -25.87
N ALA A 141 -31.11 -4.56 -26.50
CA ALA A 141 -31.74 -3.66 -27.45
C ALA A 141 -32.41 -2.44 -26.78
N LYS A 142 -32.86 -2.60 -25.53
CA LYS A 142 -33.51 -1.56 -24.73
C LYS A 142 -32.90 -1.48 -23.32
N PRO A 143 -31.67 -0.99 -23.22
CA PRO A 143 -30.94 -0.95 -21.95
C PRO A 143 -31.51 0.09 -20.98
N PHE A 144 -31.25 -0.10 -19.69
CA PHE A 144 -31.51 0.90 -18.66
C PHE A 144 -30.50 2.06 -18.76
N ALA A 145 -30.84 3.18 -18.16
CA ALA A 145 -29.95 4.34 -18.01
C ALA A 145 -29.00 4.15 -16.82
N THR A 146 -29.46 3.52 -15.73
CA THR A 146 -28.74 3.49 -14.45
C THR A 146 -28.36 2.07 -14.02
N PHE A 147 -27.19 1.97 -13.41
CA PHE A 147 -26.73 0.72 -12.80
C PHE A 147 -27.67 0.25 -11.69
N GLN A 148 -28.19 1.19 -10.88
CA GLN A 148 -29.06 0.84 -9.76
C GLN A 148 -30.39 0.23 -10.24
N LYS A 149 -30.96 0.73 -11.34
CA LYS A 149 -32.15 0.13 -11.95
C LYS A 149 -31.88 -1.29 -12.44
N ALA A 150 -30.73 -1.50 -13.09
CA ALA A 150 -30.32 -2.82 -13.56
C ALA A 150 -30.10 -3.80 -12.37
N LEU A 151 -29.42 -3.36 -11.32
CA LEU A 151 -29.20 -4.14 -10.09
C LEU A 151 -30.51 -4.50 -9.39
N ASN A 152 -31.47 -3.58 -9.36
CA ASN A 152 -32.79 -3.84 -8.76
C ASN A 152 -33.58 -4.88 -9.57
N THR A 153 -33.33 -4.97 -10.89
CA THR A 153 -34.05 -5.87 -11.80
C THR A 153 -33.51 -7.30 -11.76
N VAL A 154 -32.17 -7.49 -11.70
CA VAL A 154 -31.59 -8.83 -11.62
C VAL A 154 -31.80 -9.45 -10.23
N LYS A 155 -31.76 -10.78 -10.15
CA LYS A 155 -31.80 -11.56 -8.90
C LYS A 155 -30.38 -11.85 -8.41
N ASP A 156 -30.26 -12.50 -7.26
CA ASP A 156 -28.99 -13.07 -6.80
C ASP A 156 -28.34 -13.89 -7.93
N GLY A 157 -27.03 -13.78 -8.07
CA GLY A 157 -26.28 -14.38 -9.18
C GLY A 157 -26.44 -13.65 -10.52
N GLY A 158 -27.11 -12.51 -10.55
CA GLY A 158 -27.35 -11.76 -11.79
C GLY A 158 -26.17 -10.96 -12.28
N THR A 159 -26.24 -10.60 -13.56
CA THR A 159 -25.20 -9.82 -14.24
C THR A 159 -25.76 -8.51 -14.79
N VAL A 160 -25.07 -7.42 -14.48
CA VAL A 160 -25.29 -6.11 -15.10
C VAL A 160 -24.19 -5.88 -16.12
N VAL A 161 -24.57 -5.70 -17.39
CA VAL A 161 -23.65 -5.50 -18.51
C VAL A 161 -23.70 -4.06 -18.97
N ALA A 162 -22.56 -3.36 -18.92
CA ALA A 162 -22.46 -1.97 -19.37
C ALA A 162 -21.95 -1.87 -20.81
N LYS A 163 -22.69 -1.20 -21.68
CA LYS A 163 -22.22 -0.83 -23.02
C LYS A 163 -21.09 0.20 -22.94
N ALA A 164 -20.31 0.32 -24.00
CA ALA A 164 -19.23 1.30 -24.08
C ALA A 164 -19.73 2.72 -23.78
N GLY A 165 -18.95 3.45 -22.94
CA GLY A 165 -19.31 4.83 -22.63
C GLY A 165 -18.74 5.32 -21.31
N THR A 166 -18.99 6.60 -21.04
CA THR A 166 -18.67 7.25 -19.75
C THR A 166 -19.95 7.54 -19.01
N TYR A 167 -20.10 6.90 -17.88
CA TYR A 167 -21.25 7.03 -16.97
C TYR A 167 -20.89 7.93 -15.80
N ARG A 168 -21.85 8.68 -15.27
CA ARG A 168 -21.73 9.46 -14.04
C ARG A 168 -22.86 9.08 -13.09
N PRO A 169 -22.81 7.84 -12.57
CA PRO A 169 -23.86 7.35 -11.69
C PRO A 169 -23.85 8.07 -10.35
N ASP A 170 -24.98 8.07 -9.68
CA ASP A 170 -25.02 8.19 -8.23
C ASP A 170 -24.33 6.96 -7.61
N PRO A 171 -23.95 7.00 -6.32
CA PRO A 171 -23.35 5.84 -5.67
C PRO A 171 -24.16 4.57 -5.91
N ILE A 172 -23.47 3.51 -6.31
CA ILE A 172 -24.07 2.21 -6.66
C ILE A 172 -24.02 1.31 -5.43
N ASP A 173 -25.20 0.81 -4.99
CA ASP A 173 -25.30 -0.08 -3.83
C ASP A 173 -25.60 -1.52 -4.28
N VAL A 174 -24.71 -2.44 -3.93
CA VAL A 174 -24.82 -3.87 -4.24
C VAL A 174 -25.15 -4.63 -2.95
N THR A 175 -26.41 -5.01 -2.81
CA THR A 175 -26.96 -5.72 -1.64
C THR A 175 -27.35 -7.17 -1.92
N LYS A 176 -27.31 -7.59 -3.17
CA LYS A 176 -27.64 -8.94 -3.61
C LYS A 176 -26.37 -9.78 -3.77
N LYS A 177 -26.48 -11.07 -3.47
CA LYS A 177 -25.36 -12.01 -3.52
C LYS A 177 -24.96 -12.38 -4.95
N ASN A 178 -23.66 -12.64 -5.13
CA ASN A 178 -23.08 -13.17 -6.37
C ASN A 178 -23.35 -12.29 -7.60
N ILE A 179 -23.51 -10.99 -7.41
CA ILE A 179 -23.73 -10.04 -8.51
C ILE A 179 -22.44 -9.83 -9.30
N THR A 180 -22.59 -9.80 -10.61
CA THR A 180 -21.53 -9.34 -11.52
C THR A 180 -21.90 -8.01 -12.15
N ILE A 181 -21.01 -7.03 -12.11
CA ILE A 181 -21.04 -5.83 -12.94
C ILE A 181 -19.87 -5.93 -13.91
N GLN A 182 -20.15 -5.97 -15.20
CA GLN A 182 -19.10 -6.13 -16.21
C GLN A 182 -19.29 -5.20 -17.43
N SER A 183 -18.19 -4.96 -18.13
CA SER A 183 -18.29 -4.37 -19.47
C SER A 183 -18.88 -5.36 -20.47
N ALA A 184 -19.57 -4.85 -21.49
CA ALA A 184 -19.91 -5.64 -22.66
C ALA A 184 -18.62 -6.13 -23.35
N PRO A 185 -18.66 -7.25 -24.09
CA PRO A 185 -17.51 -7.77 -24.82
C PRO A 185 -16.86 -6.69 -25.70
N GLY A 186 -15.56 -6.47 -25.52
CA GLY A 186 -14.81 -5.45 -26.26
C GLY A 186 -15.12 -4.00 -25.90
N ALA A 187 -15.98 -3.73 -24.92
CA ALA A 187 -16.38 -2.38 -24.55
C ALA A 187 -15.42 -1.71 -23.56
N THR A 188 -15.14 -0.44 -23.78
CA THR A 188 -14.48 0.42 -22.77
C THR A 188 -15.56 1.15 -21.98
N VAL A 189 -15.62 0.89 -20.67
CA VAL A 189 -16.61 1.46 -19.75
C VAL A 189 -15.89 2.27 -18.67
N TRP A 190 -16.33 3.51 -18.46
CA TRP A 190 -15.90 4.37 -17.38
C TRP A 190 -17.06 4.76 -16.49
N ILE A 191 -16.88 4.66 -15.18
CA ILE A 191 -17.73 5.33 -14.20
C ILE A 191 -16.92 6.46 -13.56
N LYS A 192 -17.48 7.67 -13.53
CA LYS A 192 -16.82 8.88 -13.05
C LYS A 192 -17.59 9.54 -11.91
N GLY A 193 -16.86 9.97 -10.91
CA GLY A 193 -17.38 10.71 -9.74
C GLY A 193 -17.48 12.22 -9.94
N SER A 194 -17.10 12.73 -11.11
CA SER A 194 -17.22 14.13 -11.48
C SER A 194 -18.55 14.45 -12.15
N GLU A 195 -18.92 15.73 -12.15
CA GLU A 195 -19.97 16.27 -13.00
C GLU A 195 -19.41 17.28 -14.01
N VAL A 196 -20.03 17.33 -15.18
CA VAL A 196 -19.70 18.33 -16.21
C VAL A 196 -20.40 19.65 -15.85
N VAL A 197 -19.62 20.71 -15.76
CA VAL A 197 -20.14 22.04 -15.50
C VAL A 197 -20.54 22.71 -16.83
N ASP A 198 -21.81 23.12 -16.95
CA ASP A 198 -22.29 23.82 -18.13
C ASP A 198 -21.42 25.04 -18.45
N LYS A 199 -21.05 25.18 -19.70
CA LYS A 199 -20.24 26.31 -20.19
C LYS A 199 -20.82 27.66 -19.83
N ALA A 200 -22.15 27.80 -19.81
CA ALA A 200 -22.85 29.04 -19.47
C ALA A 200 -22.68 29.45 -18.01
N LYS A 201 -22.34 28.52 -17.12
CA LYS A 201 -22.06 28.81 -15.70
C LYS A 201 -20.69 29.49 -15.49
N TRP A 202 -19.76 29.33 -16.41
CA TRP A 202 -18.42 29.90 -16.29
C TRP A 202 -18.43 31.37 -16.64
N LYS A 203 -18.00 32.21 -15.72
CA LYS A 203 -17.88 33.68 -15.89
C LYS A 203 -16.43 34.08 -15.70
N LYS A 204 -15.90 34.83 -16.65
CA LYS A 204 -14.54 35.35 -16.55
C LYS A 204 -14.48 36.46 -15.49
N GLN A 205 -13.51 36.38 -14.59
CA GLN A 205 -13.25 37.32 -13.52
C GLN A 205 -11.74 37.67 -13.51
N GLY A 206 -11.36 38.69 -14.29
CA GLY A 206 -9.94 39.02 -14.50
C GLY A 206 -9.20 37.85 -15.22
N SER A 207 -8.19 37.29 -14.57
CA SER A 207 -7.37 36.20 -15.10
C SER A 207 -7.95 34.83 -14.84
N VAL A 208 -9.06 34.69 -14.07
CA VAL A 208 -9.65 33.41 -13.68
C VAL A 208 -11.07 33.28 -14.22
N TRP A 209 -11.53 32.04 -14.27
CA TRP A 209 -12.92 31.69 -14.57
C TRP A 209 -13.59 31.15 -13.31
N ALA A 210 -14.83 31.58 -13.05
CA ALA A 210 -15.59 31.19 -11.87
C ALA A 210 -16.93 30.56 -12.26
N ALA A 211 -17.27 29.44 -11.63
CA ALA A 211 -18.60 28.84 -11.71
C ALA A 211 -19.16 28.68 -10.30
N THR A 212 -20.28 29.35 -10.02
CA THR A 212 -20.99 29.25 -8.75
C THR A 212 -22.24 28.41 -8.93
N GLY A 213 -22.51 27.54 -7.96
CA GLY A 213 -23.71 26.69 -8.01
C GLY A 213 -23.80 25.72 -6.84
N ASN A 214 -24.81 24.85 -6.96
CA ASN A 214 -25.05 23.78 -6.00
C ASN A 214 -24.05 22.64 -6.26
N PHE A 215 -22.82 22.78 -5.80
CA PHE A 215 -21.79 21.76 -5.88
C PHE A 215 -21.64 21.00 -4.55
N HIS A 216 -20.94 19.87 -4.58
CA HIS A 216 -20.73 19.04 -3.40
C HIS A 216 -19.59 19.57 -2.55
N ASN A 217 -19.81 19.72 -1.24
CA ASN A 217 -18.78 19.90 -0.23
C ASN A 217 -18.45 18.55 0.40
N PHE A 218 -17.17 18.19 0.41
CA PHE A 218 -16.69 16.90 0.92
C PHE A 218 -16.22 16.96 2.36
N CYS A 219 -16.53 18.04 3.10
CA CYS A 219 -16.12 18.21 4.49
C CYS A 219 -14.59 18.19 4.70
N THR A 220 -13.92 19.25 4.31
CA THR A 220 -12.47 19.39 4.52
C THR A 220 -12.05 19.28 5.99
N VAL A 221 -12.91 19.70 6.93
CA VAL A 221 -12.66 19.52 8.38
C VAL A 221 -12.68 18.07 8.82
N CYS A 222 -13.18 17.17 7.98
CA CYS A 222 -13.27 15.74 8.23
C CYS A 222 -12.04 14.99 7.75
N THR A 223 -11.13 15.64 7.06
CA THR A 223 -9.85 15.06 6.68
C THR A 223 -8.85 15.21 7.81
N VAL A 224 -7.87 14.34 7.81
CA VAL A 224 -6.69 14.50 8.65
C VAL A 224 -5.76 15.51 8.00
N ASN A 225 -4.91 16.18 8.78
CA ASN A 225 -3.91 17.12 8.26
C ASN A 225 -4.47 18.21 7.34
N GLN A 226 -5.30 19.04 7.90
CA GLN A 226 -5.92 20.17 7.20
C GLN A 226 -5.01 21.41 7.08
N ASP A 227 -3.78 21.33 7.56
CA ASP A 227 -2.86 22.46 7.52
C ASP A 227 -2.18 22.54 6.13
N PRO A 228 -2.55 23.53 5.30
CA PRO A 228 -1.94 23.70 3.98
C PRO A 228 -0.43 23.98 4.02
N LYS A 229 0.12 24.39 5.18
CA LYS A 229 1.56 24.61 5.33
C LYS A 229 2.31 23.31 5.47
N GLN A 230 1.69 22.26 6.06
CA GLN A 230 2.29 20.95 6.22
C GLN A 230 2.07 20.08 4.99
N GLU A 231 0.83 19.97 4.52
CA GLU A 231 0.42 19.01 3.50
C GLU A 231 -0.01 19.67 2.17
N GLY A 232 0.16 21.00 2.05
CA GLY A 232 -0.41 21.73 0.93
C GLY A 232 -1.92 21.52 0.89
N MET A 233 -2.44 21.05 -0.24
CA MET A 233 -3.88 20.78 -0.41
C MET A 233 -4.20 19.26 -0.35
N ALA A 234 -3.30 18.42 0.13
CA ALA A 234 -3.47 16.96 0.13
C ALA A 234 -4.74 16.50 0.85
N ALA A 235 -5.09 17.17 1.96
CA ALA A 235 -6.27 16.84 2.76
C ALA A 235 -7.61 17.30 2.15
N TYR A 236 -7.57 18.07 1.09
CA TYR A 236 -8.78 18.61 0.43
C TYR A 236 -9.15 17.72 -0.75
N PRO A 237 -10.32 17.07 -0.72
CA PRO A 237 -10.66 16.04 -1.70
C PRO A 237 -11.24 16.57 -3.00
N GLU A 238 -11.57 17.85 -3.07
CA GLU A 238 -12.13 18.44 -4.28
C GLU A 238 -11.18 18.32 -5.46
N GLN A 239 -11.74 18.10 -6.64
CA GLN A 239 -11.01 18.00 -7.89
C GLN A 239 -11.69 18.85 -8.97
N ALA A 240 -10.90 19.35 -9.90
CA ALA A 240 -11.38 19.98 -11.13
C ALA A 240 -10.57 19.49 -12.32
N PHE A 241 -11.22 19.36 -13.47
CA PHE A 241 -10.63 18.81 -14.69
C PHE A 241 -10.98 19.67 -15.90
N ILE A 242 -10.03 19.82 -16.81
CA ILE A 242 -10.26 20.39 -18.14
C ILE A 242 -9.87 19.35 -19.18
N ASN A 243 -10.82 18.93 -20.01
CA ASN A 243 -10.67 17.83 -20.98
C ASN A 243 -10.10 16.56 -20.33
N GLY A 244 -10.56 16.22 -19.13
CA GLY A 244 -10.13 15.05 -18.36
C GLY A 244 -8.74 15.19 -17.71
N LYS A 245 -8.02 16.30 -17.90
CA LYS A 245 -6.75 16.58 -17.22
C LYS A 245 -7.02 17.24 -15.86
N ALA A 246 -6.50 16.64 -14.80
CA ALA A 246 -6.64 17.17 -13.45
C ALA A 246 -5.91 18.51 -13.30
N LEU A 247 -6.55 19.47 -12.66
CA LEU A 247 -5.97 20.73 -12.23
C LEU A 247 -5.43 20.58 -10.80
N ARG A 248 -4.42 21.34 -10.44
CA ARG A 248 -3.86 21.35 -9.09
C ARG A 248 -4.63 22.33 -8.20
N GLN A 249 -5.12 21.86 -7.05
CA GLN A 249 -5.75 22.73 -6.06
C GLN A 249 -4.74 23.69 -5.41
N VAL A 250 -5.17 24.90 -5.16
CA VAL A 250 -4.41 25.96 -4.45
C VAL A 250 -5.21 26.47 -3.27
N ALA A 251 -4.53 27.10 -2.31
CA ALA A 251 -5.12 27.49 -1.03
C ALA A 251 -5.96 28.78 -1.11
N SER A 252 -5.81 29.58 -2.15
CA SER A 252 -6.53 30.84 -2.30
C SER A 252 -6.85 31.17 -3.76
N LYS A 253 -7.87 32.00 -3.97
CA LYS A 253 -8.21 32.54 -5.30
C LYS A 253 -7.04 33.30 -5.93
N ALA A 254 -6.22 33.99 -5.13
CA ALA A 254 -5.09 34.76 -5.62
C ALA A 254 -3.99 33.89 -6.26
N GLU A 255 -3.90 32.63 -5.89
CA GLU A 255 -2.93 31.67 -6.42
C GLU A 255 -3.40 30.95 -7.69
N VAL A 256 -4.65 31.20 -8.11
CA VAL A 256 -5.22 30.52 -9.28
C VAL A 256 -4.58 31.03 -10.57
N LYS A 257 -3.99 30.12 -11.31
CA LYS A 257 -3.36 30.32 -12.63
C LYS A 257 -3.63 29.14 -13.53
N GLU A 258 -3.20 29.18 -14.77
CA GLU A 258 -3.32 28.05 -15.69
C GLU A 258 -2.86 26.71 -15.04
N GLY A 259 -3.67 25.67 -15.20
CA GLY A 259 -3.43 24.36 -14.60
C GLY A 259 -3.78 24.24 -13.11
N THR A 260 -4.39 25.29 -12.50
CA THR A 260 -4.77 25.27 -11.09
C THR A 260 -6.23 25.67 -10.86
N PHE A 261 -6.77 25.31 -9.69
CA PHE A 261 -8.10 25.71 -9.25
C PHE A 261 -8.15 25.98 -7.75
N TYR A 262 -9.18 26.71 -7.33
CA TYR A 262 -9.52 26.97 -5.94
C TYR A 262 -11.04 26.79 -5.74
N VAL A 263 -11.44 26.33 -4.57
CA VAL A 263 -12.85 26.16 -4.19
C VAL A 263 -13.17 27.07 -3.02
N GLU A 264 -14.23 27.85 -3.15
CA GLU A 264 -14.76 28.71 -2.11
C GLU A 264 -16.19 28.27 -1.76
N ASP A 265 -16.44 27.98 -0.47
CA ASP A 265 -17.78 27.72 0.07
C ASP A 265 -18.20 28.87 0.96
N LYS A 266 -19.22 29.61 0.53
CA LYS A 266 -19.81 30.73 1.29
C LYS A 266 -21.11 30.34 1.99
N THR A 267 -21.50 29.07 1.92
CA THR A 267 -22.69 28.58 2.60
C THR A 267 -22.54 28.74 4.11
N PRO A 268 -23.52 29.28 4.82
CA PRO A 268 -23.49 29.33 6.28
C PRO A 268 -23.33 27.93 6.86
N THR A 269 -22.44 27.77 7.81
CA THR A 269 -22.15 26.47 8.42
C THR A 269 -23.32 25.98 9.25
N THR A 270 -23.78 24.77 8.98
CA THR A 270 -24.95 24.15 9.65
C THR A 270 -24.57 23.13 10.72
N LEU A 271 -23.37 22.58 10.62
CA LEU A 271 -22.86 21.57 11.53
C LEU A 271 -21.71 22.16 12.35
N LYS A 272 -21.56 21.68 13.58
CA LYS A 272 -20.45 22.08 14.45
C LYS A 272 -19.64 20.85 14.82
N ASP A 273 -18.33 20.94 14.68
CA ASP A 273 -17.42 19.90 15.15
C ASP A 273 -17.10 20.14 16.65
N PRO A 274 -17.63 19.34 17.58
CA PRO A 274 -17.35 19.49 18.99
C PRO A 274 -15.88 19.26 19.35
N LYS A 275 -15.14 18.53 18.50
CA LYS A 275 -13.71 18.23 18.70
C LYS A 275 -12.79 19.31 18.12
N ASN A 276 -13.31 20.22 17.30
CA ASN A 276 -12.53 21.33 16.70
C ASN A 276 -13.03 22.69 17.20
N ASN A 277 -13.13 22.85 18.53
CA ASN A 277 -13.57 24.10 19.19
C ASN A 277 -14.90 24.66 18.64
N GLY A 278 -15.79 23.80 18.19
CA GLY A 278 -17.09 24.18 17.66
C GLY A 278 -17.06 24.88 16.31
N LYS A 279 -15.95 24.83 15.58
CA LYS A 279 -15.89 25.35 14.20
C LYS A 279 -16.95 24.68 13.34
N GLY A 280 -17.71 25.50 12.63
CA GLY A 280 -18.75 24.98 11.77
C GLY A 280 -18.20 24.45 10.46
N PHE A 281 -18.93 23.49 9.86
CA PHE A 281 -18.62 22.91 8.56
C PHE A 281 -19.89 22.47 7.85
N ASN A 282 -19.78 22.24 6.55
CA ASN A 282 -20.85 21.75 5.69
C ASN A 282 -20.42 20.47 4.98
N VAL A 283 -21.38 19.61 4.66
CA VAL A 283 -21.19 18.41 3.87
C VAL A 283 -22.36 18.22 2.91
N GLY A 284 -22.08 17.70 1.73
CA GLY A 284 -23.07 17.46 0.70
C GLY A 284 -23.25 18.66 -0.23
N LYS A 285 -24.34 18.69 -0.98
CA LYS A 285 -24.60 19.80 -1.92
C LYS A 285 -24.88 21.10 -1.20
N GLN A 286 -24.22 22.16 -1.64
CA GLN A 286 -24.32 23.52 -1.09
C GLN A 286 -24.54 24.52 -2.23
N ASP A 287 -25.42 25.47 -2.03
CA ASP A 287 -25.86 26.40 -3.10
C ASP A 287 -24.87 27.51 -3.45
N ALA A 288 -23.86 27.72 -2.63
CA ALA A 288 -22.94 28.84 -2.75
C ALA A 288 -21.47 28.43 -2.90
N ILE A 289 -21.20 27.24 -3.46
CA ILE A 289 -19.83 26.83 -3.75
C ILE A 289 -19.40 27.44 -5.10
N THR A 290 -18.20 27.99 -5.12
CA THR A 290 -17.60 28.54 -6.33
C THR A 290 -16.30 27.84 -6.64
N TYR A 291 -16.20 27.25 -7.81
CA TYR A 291 -14.94 26.78 -8.38
C TYR A 291 -14.30 27.90 -9.20
N TYR A 292 -13.07 28.25 -8.88
CA TYR A 292 -12.23 29.17 -9.66
C TYR A 292 -11.17 28.34 -10.39
N VAL A 293 -11.09 28.47 -11.71
CA VAL A 293 -10.08 27.78 -12.54
C VAL A 293 -9.27 28.80 -13.34
N GLY A 294 -7.98 28.53 -13.49
CA GLY A 294 -7.10 29.42 -14.26
C GLY A 294 -7.05 29.09 -15.75
N SER A 295 -7.45 27.87 -16.13
CA SER A 295 -7.54 27.44 -17.53
C SER A 295 -8.90 27.81 -18.10
N ASP A 296 -8.96 28.17 -19.40
CA ASP A 296 -10.22 28.55 -20.06
C ASP A 296 -11.16 27.33 -20.25
N PRO A 297 -12.35 27.30 -19.63
CA PRO A 297 -13.28 26.21 -19.72
C PRO A 297 -14.29 26.33 -20.88
N THR A 298 -14.32 27.44 -21.62
CA THR A 298 -15.39 27.76 -22.57
C THR A 298 -15.37 26.88 -23.83
N ASN A 299 -14.17 26.47 -24.26
CA ASN A 299 -13.98 25.58 -25.40
C ASN A 299 -13.55 24.17 -25.00
N ALA A 300 -13.79 23.79 -23.75
CA ALA A 300 -13.38 22.53 -23.17
C ALA A 300 -14.51 21.85 -22.39
N THR A 301 -14.34 20.59 -22.08
CA THR A 301 -15.16 19.91 -21.07
C THR A 301 -14.56 20.17 -19.70
N ALA A 302 -15.23 21.01 -18.92
CA ALA A 302 -14.85 21.29 -17.53
C ALA A 302 -15.67 20.40 -16.59
N GLU A 303 -15.00 19.70 -15.70
CA GLU A 303 -15.62 18.79 -14.75
C GLU A 303 -15.16 19.15 -13.32
N VAL A 304 -16.03 18.96 -12.34
CA VAL A 304 -15.72 19.13 -10.92
C VAL A 304 -16.19 17.93 -10.11
N SER A 305 -15.67 17.77 -8.91
CA SER A 305 -16.05 16.68 -8.01
C SER A 305 -17.54 16.69 -7.70
N ARG A 306 -18.16 15.50 -7.70
CA ARG A 306 -19.57 15.30 -7.35
C ARG A 306 -19.75 14.21 -6.30
N ASN A 307 -19.08 13.07 -6.45
CA ASN A 307 -19.26 11.90 -5.59
C ASN A 307 -17.96 11.45 -4.93
N ALA A 308 -18.04 11.14 -3.65
CA ALA A 308 -16.95 10.48 -2.93
C ALA A 308 -16.90 8.97 -3.20
N ARG A 309 -18.07 8.34 -3.34
CA ARG A 309 -18.25 6.89 -3.47
C ARG A 309 -18.75 6.52 -4.87
N ALA A 310 -18.15 5.46 -5.43
CA ALA A 310 -18.58 4.85 -6.68
C ALA A 310 -19.50 3.66 -6.41
N ILE A 311 -19.00 2.69 -5.63
CA ILE A 311 -19.69 1.42 -5.38
C ILE A 311 -19.54 1.06 -3.90
N THR A 312 -20.65 0.64 -3.28
CA THR A 312 -20.68 -0.01 -1.97
C THR A 312 -21.20 -1.43 -2.14
N VAL A 313 -20.48 -2.41 -1.62
CA VAL A 313 -20.87 -3.82 -1.67
C VAL A 313 -21.02 -4.35 -0.25
N SER A 314 -22.23 -4.80 0.10
CA SER A 314 -22.51 -5.42 1.41
C SER A 314 -22.74 -6.94 1.33
N ALA A 315 -22.94 -7.48 0.14
CA ALA A 315 -23.24 -8.90 -0.07
C ALA A 315 -22.03 -9.67 -0.62
N GLU A 316 -21.94 -10.95 -0.29
CA GLU A 316 -20.85 -11.84 -0.73
C GLU A 316 -20.87 -12.15 -2.23
N GLY A 317 -19.70 -12.50 -2.78
CA GLY A 317 -19.56 -13.04 -4.14
C GLY A 317 -19.65 -11.99 -5.25
N PHE A 318 -19.46 -10.71 -4.92
CA PHE A 318 -19.49 -9.64 -5.92
C PHE A 318 -18.34 -9.74 -6.93
N ASN A 319 -18.64 -9.47 -8.20
CA ASN A 319 -17.63 -9.40 -9.24
C ASN A 319 -17.72 -8.07 -10.01
N LEU A 320 -16.60 -7.34 -10.06
CA LEU A 320 -16.41 -6.17 -10.91
C LEU A 320 -15.41 -6.51 -11.99
N LYS A 321 -15.83 -6.48 -13.27
CA LYS A 321 -14.99 -6.93 -14.38
C LYS A 321 -14.92 -5.90 -15.50
N GLY A 322 -13.74 -5.35 -15.78
CA GLY A 322 -13.52 -4.44 -16.91
C GLY A 322 -14.23 -3.08 -16.79
N ILE A 323 -14.57 -2.66 -15.58
CA ILE A 323 -15.19 -1.36 -15.31
C ILE A 323 -14.13 -0.41 -14.76
N ASN A 324 -13.85 0.65 -15.48
CA ASN A 324 -12.88 1.65 -15.06
C ASN A 324 -13.53 2.71 -14.16
N VAL A 325 -12.82 3.14 -13.13
CA VAL A 325 -13.29 4.03 -12.07
C VAL A 325 -12.40 5.27 -12.03
N ALA A 326 -12.99 6.46 -12.12
CA ALA A 326 -12.21 7.69 -12.13
C ALA A 326 -12.90 8.87 -11.45
N GLN A 327 -12.09 9.84 -11.00
CA GLN A 327 -12.55 11.18 -10.59
C GLN A 327 -13.53 11.17 -9.42
N TYR A 328 -13.42 10.18 -8.53
CA TYR A 328 -14.13 10.16 -7.26
C TYR A 328 -13.32 10.90 -6.20
N SER A 329 -14.02 11.48 -5.23
CA SER A 329 -13.42 12.33 -4.20
C SER A 329 -13.65 11.77 -2.78
N PRO A 330 -13.19 10.54 -2.48
CA PRO A 330 -13.25 10.03 -1.12
C PRO A 330 -12.36 10.86 -0.21
N VAL A 331 -12.75 10.90 1.06
CA VAL A 331 -12.09 11.69 2.08
C VAL A 331 -11.25 10.79 2.96
N GLN A 332 -9.96 11.08 3.09
CA GLN A 332 -9.07 10.40 4.02
C GLN A 332 -9.45 10.77 5.46
N SER A 333 -10.45 10.12 6.05
CA SER A 333 -10.90 10.46 7.38
C SER A 333 -11.41 9.24 8.16
N TRP A 334 -10.79 9.02 9.30
CA TRP A 334 -11.24 8.06 10.29
C TRP A 334 -12.38 8.60 11.18
N LYS A 335 -12.46 9.93 11.36
CA LYS A 335 -13.47 10.57 12.20
C LYS A 335 -14.90 10.35 11.70
N LEU A 336 -15.06 10.05 10.42
CA LEU A 336 -16.35 10.04 9.76
C LEU A 336 -17.02 8.68 9.67
N GLN A 337 -16.26 7.62 9.89
CA GLN A 337 -16.76 6.26 9.64
C GLN A 337 -17.85 5.85 10.64
N ASN A 338 -17.78 6.40 11.84
CA ASN A 338 -18.70 6.08 12.93
C ASN A 338 -19.64 7.24 13.31
N ASP A 339 -19.54 8.38 12.62
CA ASP A 339 -20.43 9.51 12.89
C ASP A 339 -21.70 9.39 12.03
N PRO A 340 -22.89 9.32 12.65
CA PRO A 340 -24.15 9.20 11.90
C PRO A 340 -24.38 10.29 10.85
N VAL A 341 -23.80 11.47 11.05
CA VAL A 341 -23.91 12.59 10.12
C VAL A 341 -23.09 12.38 8.84
N PHE A 342 -22.02 11.61 8.93
CA PHE A 342 -21.02 11.52 7.85
C PHE A 342 -20.91 10.17 7.17
N LYS A 343 -21.29 9.07 7.85
CA LYS A 343 -21.04 7.71 7.35
C LYS A 343 -21.57 7.47 5.93
N ASP A 344 -22.62 8.17 5.54
CA ASP A 344 -23.23 8.04 4.21
C ASP A 344 -22.76 9.11 3.20
N LYS A 345 -22.00 10.11 3.65
CA LYS A 345 -21.64 11.29 2.87
C LYS A 345 -20.16 11.40 2.54
N ALA A 346 -19.32 10.77 3.34
CA ALA A 346 -17.88 10.77 3.13
C ALA A 346 -17.36 9.34 3.08
N GLY A 347 -17.02 8.88 1.91
CA GLY A 347 -16.40 7.57 1.74
C GLY A 347 -14.88 7.66 1.88
N ALA A 348 -14.26 6.76 2.66
CA ALA A 348 -12.80 6.67 2.73
C ALA A 348 -12.18 6.10 1.45
N VAL A 349 -12.96 5.38 0.65
CA VAL A 349 -12.52 4.78 -0.62
C VAL A 349 -13.60 4.93 -1.70
N ALA A 350 -13.20 4.98 -2.96
CA ALA A 350 -14.15 5.08 -4.07
C ALA A 350 -14.96 3.79 -4.25
N VAL A 351 -14.34 2.62 -4.18
CA VAL A 351 -15.02 1.32 -4.23
C VAL A 351 -14.81 0.61 -2.90
N PHE A 352 -15.89 0.44 -2.15
CA PHE A 352 -15.90 -0.18 -0.82
C PHE A 352 -16.58 -1.55 -0.87
N ILE A 353 -15.87 -2.58 -0.44
CA ILE A 353 -16.35 -3.96 -0.49
C ILE A 353 -16.30 -4.56 0.92
N ALA A 354 -17.48 -4.80 1.50
CA ALA A 354 -17.65 -5.55 2.74
C ALA A 354 -18.16 -6.99 2.50
N GLY A 355 -18.52 -7.31 1.27
CA GLY A 355 -18.94 -8.67 0.89
C GLY A 355 -17.74 -9.59 0.67
N SER A 356 -17.66 -10.69 1.40
CA SER A 356 -16.62 -11.72 1.24
C SER A 356 -16.64 -12.37 -0.14
N LYS A 357 -15.54 -13.02 -0.55
CA LYS A 357 -15.37 -13.74 -1.83
C LYS A 357 -15.64 -12.86 -3.05
N SER A 358 -15.35 -11.56 -2.92
CA SER A 358 -15.52 -10.59 -4.00
C SER A 358 -14.29 -10.54 -4.91
N THR A 359 -14.52 -10.21 -6.18
CA THR A 359 -13.46 -10.15 -7.18
C THR A 359 -13.51 -8.85 -7.96
N VAL A 360 -12.38 -8.15 -8.08
CA VAL A 360 -12.21 -6.95 -8.90
C VAL A 360 -11.10 -7.22 -9.91
N VAL A 361 -11.43 -7.23 -11.20
CA VAL A 361 -10.46 -7.59 -12.23
C VAL A 361 -10.50 -6.67 -13.45
N ASP A 362 -9.34 -6.54 -14.10
CA ASP A 362 -9.17 -5.87 -15.39
C ASP A 362 -9.71 -4.45 -15.43
N SER A 363 -9.64 -3.75 -14.31
CA SER A 363 -10.18 -2.40 -14.12
C SER A 363 -9.06 -1.39 -13.92
N THR A 364 -9.29 -0.15 -14.35
CA THR A 364 -8.40 0.97 -14.07
C THR A 364 -9.03 1.88 -13.03
N PHE A 365 -8.26 2.21 -11.99
CA PHE A 365 -8.61 3.17 -10.97
C PHE A 365 -7.67 4.37 -11.10
N THR A 366 -8.21 5.54 -11.40
CA THR A 366 -7.40 6.73 -11.66
C THR A 366 -8.07 8.01 -11.21
N GLN A 367 -7.26 9.02 -10.87
CA GLN A 367 -7.76 10.33 -10.47
C GLN A 367 -8.78 10.27 -9.32
N VAL A 368 -8.62 9.29 -8.43
CA VAL A 368 -9.30 9.27 -7.14
C VAL A 368 -8.55 10.22 -6.22
N SER A 369 -9.25 11.07 -5.47
CA SER A 369 -8.63 12.14 -4.69
C SER A 369 -7.85 11.63 -3.45
N SER A 370 -7.97 12.28 -2.33
CA SER A 370 -7.17 12.03 -1.13
C SER A 370 -7.43 10.70 -0.43
N GLY A 371 -8.57 10.04 -0.68
CA GLY A 371 -8.87 8.71 -0.13
C GLY A 371 -8.32 7.57 -0.97
N GLY A 372 -8.64 6.33 -0.61
CA GLY A 372 -8.27 5.13 -1.37
C GLY A 372 -9.14 4.88 -2.59
N ALA A 373 -8.63 4.17 -3.60
CA ALA A 373 -9.42 3.83 -4.77
C ALA A 373 -10.26 2.56 -4.55
N LEU A 374 -9.70 1.50 -3.94
CA LEU A 374 -10.37 0.23 -3.64
C LEU A 374 -10.12 -0.19 -2.19
N GLY A 375 -11.16 -0.63 -1.49
CA GLY A 375 -11.04 -1.14 -0.14
C GLY A 375 -11.84 -2.40 0.13
N PHE A 376 -11.21 -3.39 0.74
CA PHE A 376 -11.85 -4.56 1.34
C PHE A 376 -11.92 -4.34 2.86
N SER A 377 -13.11 -4.46 3.46
CA SER A 377 -13.29 -4.36 4.90
C SER A 377 -14.24 -5.44 5.37
N ASP A 378 -13.80 -6.27 6.29
CA ASP A 378 -14.54 -7.48 6.73
C ASP A 378 -14.92 -8.39 5.52
N SER A 379 -14.03 -8.43 4.51
CA SER A 379 -14.28 -9.06 3.19
C SER A 379 -13.28 -10.20 2.95
N HIS A 380 -13.56 -11.36 3.54
CA HIS A 380 -12.68 -12.52 3.53
C HIS A 380 -12.64 -13.24 2.17
N GLY A 381 -11.48 -13.75 1.78
CA GLY A 381 -11.31 -14.50 0.54
C GLY A 381 -11.51 -13.68 -0.73
N SER A 382 -11.36 -12.36 -0.65
CA SER A 382 -11.58 -11.45 -1.77
C SER A 382 -10.30 -11.23 -2.58
N ARG A 383 -10.45 -10.80 -3.83
CA ARG A 383 -9.34 -10.74 -4.77
C ARG A 383 -9.40 -9.49 -5.66
N ALA A 384 -8.27 -8.82 -5.79
CA ALA A 384 -8.04 -7.78 -6.81
C ALA A 384 -6.93 -8.24 -7.76
N ALA A 385 -7.25 -8.41 -9.04
CA ALA A 385 -6.28 -8.94 -9.99
C ALA A 385 -6.26 -8.21 -11.33
N ASN A 386 -5.08 -8.10 -11.92
CA ASN A 386 -4.88 -7.47 -13.21
C ASN A 386 -5.42 -6.03 -13.31
N ASN A 387 -5.56 -5.32 -12.20
CA ASN A 387 -6.02 -3.94 -12.21
C ASN A 387 -4.86 -2.96 -12.39
N ARG A 388 -5.21 -1.74 -12.74
CA ARG A 388 -4.29 -0.61 -12.80
C ARG A 388 -4.74 0.46 -11.80
N PHE A 389 -3.84 0.83 -10.90
CA PHE A 389 -4.03 1.91 -9.95
C PHE A 389 -3.02 3.00 -10.28
N VAL A 390 -3.46 4.05 -10.96
CA VAL A 390 -2.56 5.07 -11.50
C VAL A 390 -3.09 6.48 -11.27
N ASP A 391 -2.19 7.41 -10.99
CA ASP A 391 -2.50 8.84 -10.84
C ASP A 391 -3.57 9.14 -9.78
N ASN A 392 -3.62 8.36 -8.69
CA ASN A 392 -4.54 8.63 -7.58
C ASN A 392 -3.93 9.60 -6.57
N GLY A 393 -4.77 10.42 -5.96
CA GLY A 393 -4.34 11.45 -5.01
C GLY A 393 -3.82 10.89 -3.70
N GLY A 394 -4.35 9.77 -3.25
CA GLY A 394 -3.95 9.05 -2.03
C GLY A 394 -3.47 7.64 -2.31
N GLY A 395 -3.78 6.71 -1.41
CA GLY A 395 -3.47 5.28 -1.56
C GLY A 395 -4.26 4.61 -2.67
N ALA A 396 -3.74 3.52 -3.20
CA ALA A 396 -4.39 2.81 -4.29
C ALA A 396 -5.43 1.81 -3.78
N ALA A 397 -5.03 0.88 -2.92
CA ALA A 397 -5.94 -0.11 -2.39
C ALA A 397 -5.58 -0.54 -0.95
N GLY A 398 -6.44 -1.34 -0.33
CA GLY A 398 -6.14 -1.85 0.99
C GLY A 398 -7.14 -2.89 1.47
N ALA A 399 -6.82 -3.52 2.61
CA ALA A 399 -7.68 -4.45 3.31
C ALA A 399 -7.63 -4.21 4.81
N ASN A 400 -8.78 -4.30 5.47
CA ASN A 400 -8.87 -4.26 6.92
C ASN A 400 -9.85 -5.32 7.42
N ARG A 401 -9.48 -6.07 8.47
CA ARG A 401 -10.25 -7.20 9.01
C ARG A 401 -10.74 -8.17 7.91
N SER A 402 -9.85 -8.46 6.97
CA SER A 402 -10.17 -9.23 5.76
C SER A 402 -9.12 -10.30 5.53
N ASP A 403 -9.42 -11.53 5.91
CA ASP A 403 -8.50 -12.66 5.75
C ASP A 403 -8.46 -13.16 4.31
N ASP A 404 -7.35 -13.80 3.94
CA ASP A 404 -7.17 -14.48 2.64
C ASP A 404 -7.39 -13.55 1.42
N VAL A 405 -7.12 -12.25 1.59
CA VAL A 405 -7.21 -11.31 0.47
C VAL A 405 -6.01 -11.46 -0.46
N VAL A 406 -6.28 -11.47 -1.76
CA VAL A 406 -5.26 -11.64 -2.79
C VAL A 406 -5.18 -10.41 -3.70
N TYR A 407 -4.01 -9.78 -3.75
CA TYR A 407 -3.66 -8.78 -4.76
C TYR A 407 -2.66 -9.40 -5.75
N GLU A 408 -3.06 -9.57 -7.01
CA GLU A 408 -2.29 -10.35 -7.96
C GLU A 408 -2.21 -9.72 -9.34
N GLY A 409 -1.00 -9.59 -9.89
CA GLY A 409 -0.80 -9.10 -11.25
C GLY A 409 -1.28 -7.64 -11.48
N ASN A 410 -1.40 -6.85 -10.42
CA ASN A 410 -1.80 -5.46 -10.54
C ASN A 410 -0.61 -4.55 -10.88
N TYR A 411 -0.90 -3.41 -11.46
CA TYR A 411 0.06 -2.35 -11.75
C TYR A 411 -0.26 -1.09 -10.95
N PHE A 412 0.73 -0.57 -10.25
CA PHE A 412 0.65 0.66 -9.46
C PHE A 412 1.65 1.67 -9.97
N SER A 413 1.23 2.91 -10.20
CA SER A 413 2.14 3.96 -10.64
C SER A 413 1.59 5.35 -10.33
N ASN A 414 2.48 6.25 -9.98
CA ASN A 414 2.17 7.67 -9.77
C ASN A 414 0.95 7.92 -8.86
N ASN A 415 0.76 7.10 -7.82
CA ASN A 415 -0.22 7.39 -6.78
C ASN A 415 0.36 8.41 -5.78
N ASN A 416 -0.47 8.91 -4.86
CA ASN A 416 -0.15 10.03 -3.98
C ASN A 416 0.14 11.34 -4.74
N THR A 417 -0.62 11.63 -5.80
CA THR A 417 -0.49 12.89 -6.55
C THR A 417 -0.88 14.11 -5.73
N ALA A 418 -1.66 13.93 -4.65
CA ALA A 418 -1.97 14.96 -3.65
C ALA A 418 -0.76 15.33 -2.79
N LYS A 419 0.31 14.50 -2.82
CA LYS A 419 1.58 14.73 -2.10
C LYS A 419 1.47 14.70 -0.59
N PHE A 420 0.69 13.78 -0.05
CA PHE A 420 0.80 13.44 1.36
C PHE A 420 2.24 13.00 1.66
N ARG A 421 2.79 13.53 2.75
CA ARG A 421 4.19 13.30 3.12
C ARG A 421 4.25 12.55 4.44
N ILE A 422 4.65 11.29 4.37
CA ILE A 422 4.68 10.40 5.54
C ILE A 422 5.50 10.94 6.71
N HIS A 423 6.54 11.75 6.42
CA HIS A 423 7.39 12.33 7.46
C HIS A 423 6.84 13.61 8.09
N ASP A 424 5.96 14.31 7.37
CA ASP A 424 5.41 15.60 7.80
C ASP A 424 3.98 15.45 8.31
N CYS A 425 3.41 14.29 8.08
CA CYS A 425 2.08 13.90 8.45
C CYS A 425 2.14 13.15 9.77
N PHE A 426 2.30 13.88 10.85
CA PHE A 426 2.25 13.27 12.15
C PHE A 426 0.90 12.58 12.35
N ALA A 427 0.96 11.32 12.68
CA ALA A 427 -0.17 10.50 13.06
C ALA A 427 -1.19 10.11 11.98
N TYR A 428 -1.24 10.72 10.79
CA TYR A 428 -2.39 10.51 9.91
C TYR A 428 -2.08 10.27 8.43
N CYS A 429 -0.83 10.37 8.02
CA CYS A 429 -0.45 10.06 6.65
C CYS A 429 0.09 8.65 6.51
N THR A 430 -0.75 7.70 6.77
CA THR A 430 -0.43 6.29 6.63
C THR A 430 -0.74 5.79 5.24
N ILE A 431 -0.31 6.55 4.25
CA ILE A 431 -0.55 6.24 2.86
C ILE A 431 0.47 5.23 2.36
N ALA A 432 -0.02 4.23 1.69
CA ALA A 432 0.75 3.28 0.89
C ALA A 432 0.02 3.04 -0.43
N ASP A 433 0.69 2.48 -1.43
CA ASP A 433 -0.05 1.96 -2.59
C ASP A 433 -1.03 0.88 -2.14
N ILE A 434 -0.55 -0.08 -1.35
CA ILE A 434 -1.40 -1.05 -0.65
C ILE A 434 -1.04 -1.05 0.83
N LYS A 435 -2.04 -0.83 1.68
CA LYS A 435 -1.92 -1.07 3.12
C LYS A 435 -2.94 -2.09 3.57
N VAL A 436 -2.49 -3.04 4.37
CA VAL A 436 -3.34 -4.07 4.97
C VAL A 436 -3.15 -4.06 6.48
N THR A 437 -4.28 -4.17 7.20
CA THR A 437 -4.30 -4.16 8.67
C THR A 437 -5.28 -5.22 9.17
N HIS A 438 -5.00 -5.83 10.33
CA HIS A 438 -5.88 -6.81 10.97
C HIS A 438 -6.29 -7.94 10.03
N THR A 439 -5.30 -8.56 9.35
CA THR A 439 -5.54 -9.56 8.32
C THR A 439 -4.73 -10.82 8.58
N ASN A 440 -5.29 -11.96 8.21
CA ASN A 440 -4.55 -13.22 8.15
C ASN A 440 -4.33 -13.62 6.69
N ARG A 441 -3.13 -14.11 6.36
CA ARG A 441 -2.79 -14.77 5.09
C ARG A 441 -3.03 -13.92 3.83
N THR A 442 -2.90 -12.61 3.94
CA THR A 442 -2.92 -11.73 2.75
C THR A 442 -1.81 -12.10 1.77
N VAL A 443 -2.13 -12.13 0.49
CA VAL A 443 -1.17 -12.43 -0.58
C VAL A 443 -1.01 -11.21 -1.51
N PHE A 444 0.19 -10.69 -1.60
CA PHE A 444 0.60 -9.69 -2.58
C PHE A 444 1.59 -10.35 -3.54
N ARG A 445 1.12 -10.72 -4.75
CA ARG A 445 1.88 -11.57 -5.67
C ARG A 445 1.89 -11.06 -7.11
N GLY A 446 3.06 -11.08 -7.75
CA GLY A 446 3.20 -10.80 -9.17
C GLY A 446 2.77 -9.38 -9.56
N ASN A 447 2.78 -8.45 -8.62
CA ASN A 447 2.43 -7.07 -8.88
C ASN A 447 3.64 -6.26 -9.33
N VAL A 448 3.39 -5.18 -10.04
CA VAL A 448 4.38 -4.20 -10.46
C VAL A 448 4.06 -2.85 -9.83
N VAL A 449 4.99 -2.31 -9.07
CA VAL A 449 4.92 -0.96 -8.49
C VAL A 449 5.99 -0.11 -9.14
N ASP A 450 5.61 0.72 -10.10
CA ASP A 450 6.51 1.42 -11.01
C ASP A 450 6.45 2.95 -10.85
N TYR A 451 7.45 3.49 -10.18
CA TYR A 451 7.68 4.92 -10.07
C TYR A 451 8.91 5.38 -10.86
N SER A 452 9.31 4.63 -11.87
CA SER A 452 10.48 4.93 -12.69
C SER A 452 10.43 6.30 -13.38
N ALA A 453 9.24 6.80 -13.68
CA ALA A 453 9.02 8.12 -14.25
C ALA A 453 9.06 9.26 -13.20
N ALA A 454 8.98 8.94 -11.91
CA ALA A 454 9.00 9.96 -10.86
C ALA A 454 10.43 10.48 -10.63
N PRO A 455 10.61 11.80 -10.44
CA PRO A 455 11.90 12.35 -10.05
C PRO A 455 12.34 11.74 -8.71
N ARG A 456 13.49 11.11 -8.69
CA ARG A 456 14.04 10.55 -7.45
C ARG A 456 14.62 11.61 -6.53
N GLU A 457 15.16 12.65 -7.10
CA GLU A 457 16.07 13.59 -6.46
C GLU A 457 15.48 14.98 -6.35
N ALA A 458 14.25 15.07 -5.85
CA ALA A 458 13.83 16.34 -5.32
C ALA A 458 14.78 16.71 -4.17
N SER A 459 15.34 17.90 -4.23
CA SER A 459 16.33 18.42 -3.27
C SER A 459 15.78 18.47 -1.83
N LYS A 460 14.46 18.37 -1.67
CA LYS A 460 13.76 18.32 -0.40
C LYS A 460 12.96 17.04 -0.29
N ALA A 461 12.99 16.41 0.86
CA ALA A 461 12.18 15.22 1.17
C ALA A 461 10.68 15.48 0.89
N SER A 462 10.22 16.69 1.12
CA SER A 462 8.86 17.19 0.86
C SER A 462 8.41 17.18 -0.61
N GLU A 463 9.34 17.10 -1.54
CA GLU A 463 9.04 17.09 -2.98
C GLU A 463 9.02 15.68 -3.58
N ARG A 464 9.37 14.65 -2.77
CA ARG A 464 9.43 13.26 -3.22
C ARG A 464 8.02 12.67 -3.22
N THR A 465 7.48 12.40 -4.37
CA THR A 465 6.21 11.68 -4.52
C THR A 465 6.31 10.20 -4.14
N THR A 466 7.51 9.70 -3.89
CA THR A 466 7.83 8.28 -3.69
C THR A 466 8.28 7.95 -2.26
N THR A 467 7.95 8.79 -1.27
CA THR A 467 8.40 8.59 0.12
C THR A 467 7.57 7.60 0.92
N PHE A 468 6.42 7.19 0.42
CA PHE A 468 5.51 6.26 1.09
C PHE A 468 5.81 4.79 0.76
N PRO A 469 5.34 3.84 1.58
CA PRO A 469 5.46 2.41 1.29
C PRO A 469 4.66 1.98 0.07
N ALA A 470 5.20 1.02 -0.70
CA ALA A 470 4.44 0.39 -1.77
C ALA A 470 3.50 -0.69 -1.22
N PHE A 471 4.01 -1.64 -0.45
CA PHE A 471 3.20 -2.59 0.30
C PHE A 471 3.49 -2.45 1.80
N TRP A 472 2.46 -2.21 2.58
CA TRP A 472 2.55 -2.04 4.03
C TRP A 472 1.59 -2.98 4.75
N CYS A 473 2.17 -3.87 5.53
CA CYS A 473 1.51 -4.78 6.45
C CYS A 473 1.66 -4.17 7.84
N ASP A 474 0.58 -3.71 8.45
CA ASP A 474 0.58 -2.91 9.67
C ASP A 474 -0.49 -3.38 10.67
N GLU A 475 -0.25 -3.13 11.94
CA GLU A 475 -1.19 -3.36 13.05
C GLU A 475 -1.91 -4.71 12.98
N GLY A 476 -1.13 -5.80 12.88
CA GLY A 476 -1.70 -7.13 12.98
C GLY A 476 -1.93 -7.83 11.63
N CYS A 477 -0.99 -7.78 10.73
CA CYS A 477 -0.95 -8.79 9.67
C CYS A 477 -0.35 -10.09 10.19
N ILE A 478 -1.01 -11.21 9.99
CA ILE A 478 -0.49 -12.53 10.32
C ILE A 478 -0.27 -13.34 9.03
N ASP A 479 0.93 -13.93 8.89
CA ASP A 479 1.29 -14.83 7.78
C ASP A 479 1.09 -14.25 6.37
N ALA A 480 1.30 -12.95 6.20
CA ALA A 480 1.22 -12.33 4.89
C ALA A 480 2.31 -12.85 3.93
N LYS A 481 2.02 -12.89 2.64
CA LYS A 481 2.96 -13.34 1.60
C LYS A 481 3.16 -12.25 0.56
N THR A 482 4.36 -11.69 0.52
CA THR A 482 4.77 -10.72 -0.50
C THR A 482 5.79 -11.37 -1.41
N VAL A 483 5.33 -11.86 -2.55
CA VAL A 483 6.15 -12.75 -3.40
C VAL A 483 6.08 -12.40 -4.89
N ASN A 484 7.20 -12.56 -5.59
CA ASN A 484 7.28 -12.42 -7.04
C ASN A 484 6.85 -11.03 -7.55
N ASN A 485 7.04 -9.98 -6.76
CA ASN A 485 6.69 -8.63 -7.16
C ASN A 485 7.91 -7.87 -7.70
N PHE A 486 7.63 -6.81 -8.46
CA PHE A 486 8.62 -5.85 -8.90
C PHE A 486 8.31 -4.45 -8.35
N PHE A 487 9.32 -3.83 -7.74
CA PHE A 487 9.24 -2.46 -7.21
C PHE A 487 10.37 -1.62 -7.77
N THR A 488 10.06 -0.44 -8.27
CA THR A 488 11.08 0.49 -8.73
C THR A 488 10.84 1.92 -8.25
N ASN A 489 11.90 2.53 -7.72
CA ASN A 489 11.94 3.93 -7.30
C ASN A 489 10.85 4.31 -6.26
N VAL A 490 10.55 3.43 -5.33
CA VAL A 490 9.60 3.66 -4.23
C VAL A 490 10.33 4.06 -2.93
N GLY A 491 9.62 4.62 -1.97
CA GLY A 491 10.18 4.95 -0.66
C GLY A 491 10.62 3.71 0.09
N THR A 492 9.67 2.88 0.50
CA THR A 492 9.89 1.55 1.07
C THR A 492 9.13 0.54 0.21
N ALA A 493 9.81 -0.45 -0.34
CA ALA A 493 9.13 -1.39 -1.24
C ALA A 493 8.20 -2.33 -0.48
N ILE A 494 8.70 -2.95 0.59
CA ILE A 494 7.95 -3.90 1.41
C ILE A 494 8.16 -3.54 2.87
N PHE A 495 7.08 -3.30 3.58
CA PHE A 495 7.11 -2.90 4.98
C PHE A 495 6.19 -3.79 5.81
N TYR A 496 6.75 -4.55 6.74
CA TYR A 496 6.04 -5.30 7.77
C TYR A 496 6.29 -4.63 9.10
N GLU A 497 5.23 -4.14 9.72
CA GLU A 497 5.29 -3.38 10.97
C GLU A 497 4.25 -3.91 11.96
N VAL A 498 4.65 -4.09 13.21
CA VAL A 498 3.84 -4.54 14.35
C VAL A 498 2.84 -5.65 13.99
N SER A 499 3.40 -6.72 13.46
CA SER A 499 2.68 -7.84 12.84
C SER A 499 3.29 -9.18 13.28
N SER A 500 2.91 -10.31 12.69
CA SER A 500 3.48 -11.61 13.02
C SER A 500 3.57 -12.53 11.82
N GLY A 501 4.70 -13.18 11.65
CA GLY A 501 4.93 -14.15 10.58
C GLY A 501 4.96 -13.54 9.19
N GLY A 502 5.10 -14.39 8.21
CA GLY A 502 4.99 -14.05 6.80
C GLY A 502 6.22 -14.36 5.97
N VAL A 503 6.02 -14.34 4.66
CA VAL A 503 7.04 -14.68 3.66
C VAL A 503 7.23 -13.51 2.70
N ILE A 504 8.44 -12.98 2.66
CA ILE A 504 8.89 -11.96 1.69
C ILE A 504 9.90 -12.64 0.78
N ALA A 505 9.48 -13.09 -0.39
CA ALA A 505 10.35 -13.92 -1.20
C ALA A 505 10.26 -13.68 -2.71
N SER A 506 11.38 -13.86 -3.39
CA SER A 506 11.46 -13.77 -4.85
C SER A 506 10.97 -12.44 -5.43
N ASN A 507 11.12 -11.34 -4.66
CA ASN A 507 10.82 -10.01 -5.15
C ASN A 507 12.05 -9.36 -5.76
N VAL A 508 11.81 -8.41 -6.67
CA VAL A 508 12.84 -7.53 -7.21
C VAL A 508 12.54 -6.10 -6.79
N VAL A 509 13.51 -5.48 -6.15
CA VAL A 509 13.44 -4.08 -5.73
C VAL A 509 14.58 -3.32 -6.38
N GLU A 510 14.27 -2.25 -7.08
CA GLU A 510 15.24 -1.43 -7.77
C GLU A 510 15.18 0.03 -7.33
N GLY A 511 16.31 0.56 -6.88
CA GLY A 511 16.46 2.00 -6.70
C GLY A 511 15.64 2.67 -5.62
N SER A 512 15.10 1.91 -4.69
CA SER A 512 14.27 2.41 -3.57
C SER A 512 15.12 3.01 -2.44
N ASN A 513 14.51 3.67 -1.48
CA ASN A 513 15.21 4.06 -0.26
C ASN A 513 15.38 2.85 0.66
N THR A 514 14.30 2.12 0.94
CA THR A 514 14.35 0.86 1.68
C THR A 514 13.75 -0.26 0.84
N GLY A 515 14.43 -1.40 0.78
CA GLY A 515 13.94 -2.57 0.05
C GLY A 515 12.91 -3.34 0.88
N VAL A 516 13.38 -4.01 1.90
CA VAL A 516 12.54 -4.73 2.86
C VAL A 516 12.73 -4.11 4.22
N SER A 517 11.63 -3.73 4.88
CA SER A 517 11.59 -3.22 6.24
C SER A 517 10.77 -4.16 7.12
N VAL A 518 11.33 -4.58 8.26
CA VAL A 518 10.69 -5.42 9.26
C VAL A 518 10.88 -4.76 10.61
N GLY A 519 9.80 -4.36 11.26
CA GLY A 519 9.83 -3.71 12.56
C GLY A 519 8.69 -4.17 13.47
N GLY A 520 8.97 -4.46 14.73
CA GLY A 520 7.95 -4.95 15.66
C GLY A 520 7.24 -6.23 15.19
N THR A 521 7.89 -7.04 14.36
CA THR A 521 7.26 -8.19 13.68
C THR A 521 8.11 -9.43 13.83
N ASP A 522 7.54 -10.49 14.40
CA ASP A 522 8.24 -11.76 14.61
C ASP A 522 8.13 -12.73 13.43
N LYS A 523 9.03 -13.72 13.37
CA LYS A 523 8.98 -14.90 12.48
C LYS A 523 8.85 -14.60 10.97
N VAL A 524 9.36 -13.47 10.52
CA VAL A 524 9.34 -13.11 9.08
C VAL A 524 10.45 -13.86 8.34
N LYS A 525 10.12 -14.44 7.19
CA LYS A 525 11.04 -15.12 6.29
C LYS A 525 11.35 -14.27 5.06
N VAL A 526 12.60 -13.79 4.96
CA VAL A 526 13.09 -12.94 3.85
C VAL A 526 14.02 -13.76 2.98
N TYR A 527 13.50 -14.32 1.89
CA TYR A 527 14.20 -15.32 1.08
C TYR A 527 14.28 -14.91 -0.39
N ASN A 528 15.40 -15.15 -1.02
CA ASN A 528 15.52 -15.06 -2.48
C ASN A 528 15.04 -13.74 -3.09
N ASN A 529 15.22 -12.62 -2.42
CA ASN A 529 14.94 -11.32 -3.02
C ASN A 529 16.18 -10.78 -3.74
N THR A 530 15.96 -10.05 -4.82
CA THR A 530 16.97 -9.24 -5.48
C THR A 530 16.69 -7.78 -5.16
N VAL A 531 17.53 -7.16 -4.36
CA VAL A 531 17.42 -5.76 -3.97
C VAL A 531 18.63 -5.01 -4.50
N SER A 532 18.42 -4.18 -5.50
CA SER A 532 19.49 -3.51 -6.23
C SER A 532 19.38 -2.00 -6.16
N ARG A 533 20.53 -1.32 -6.09
CA ARG A 533 20.63 0.15 -6.11
C ARG A 533 19.78 0.82 -5.06
N THR A 534 19.54 0.14 -3.96
CA THR A 534 18.69 0.57 -2.84
C THR A 534 19.58 1.11 -1.72
N TYR A 535 19.13 2.14 -1.04
CA TYR A 535 19.90 2.76 0.04
C TYR A 535 20.03 1.82 1.25
N ARG A 536 18.90 1.26 1.72
CA ARG A 536 18.83 0.21 2.73
C ARG A 536 18.16 -1.03 2.14
N PRO A 537 18.90 -1.95 1.53
CA PRO A 537 18.28 -3.16 0.94
C PRO A 537 17.45 -3.96 1.93
N ILE A 538 17.95 -4.20 3.14
CA ILE A 538 17.21 -4.81 4.25
C ILE A 538 17.37 -3.94 5.48
N TYR A 539 16.25 -3.59 6.11
CA TYR A 539 16.19 -2.87 7.37
C TYR A 539 15.33 -3.66 8.35
N VAL A 540 15.94 -4.09 9.46
CA VAL A 540 15.27 -4.80 10.54
C VAL A 540 15.46 -3.99 11.82
N TYR A 541 14.37 -3.66 12.49
CA TYR A 541 14.42 -2.83 13.68
C TYR A 541 13.41 -3.27 14.74
N GLU A 542 13.67 -2.93 15.98
CA GLU A 542 12.70 -3.09 17.05
C GLU A 542 11.81 -1.85 17.13
N ASP A 543 10.49 -2.06 17.18
CA ASP A 543 9.53 -1.00 17.41
C ASP A 543 9.39 -0.69 18.91
N ALA A 544 9.07 0.55 19.24
CA ALA A 544 8.84 0.93 20.63
C ALA A 544 7.52 0.38 21.19
N ARG A 545 6.60 0.01 20.30
CA ARG A 545 5.31 -0.62 20.64
C ARG A 545 5.51 -2.12 20.88
N TYR A 546 4.77 -2.71 21.80
CA TYR A 546 4.80 -4.14 22.08
C TYR A 546 3.48 -4.63 22.68
N ASP A 547 3.24 -5.95 22.61
CA ASP A 547 2.04 -6.63 23.14
C ASP A 547 0.72 -6.01 22.65
N GLY A 548 0.63 -5.63 21.38
CA GLY A 548 -0.56 -5.03 20.79
C GLY A 548 -0.92 -3.66 21.36
N CYS A 549 0.03 -2.95 21.94
CA CYS A 549 -0.24 -1.66 22.58
C CYS A 549 0.44 -0.50 21.83
N ASN A 550 -0.36 0.36 21.25
CA ASN A 550 0.10 1.52 20.50
C ASN A 550 0.68 2.64 21.37
N SER A 551 0.17 2.81 22.58
CA SER A 551 0.71 3.80 23.51
C SER A 551 0.49 3.36 24.97
N ARG A 552 1.48 3.65 25.80
CA ARG A 552 1.44 3.37 27.23
C ARG A 552 1.48 4.66 28.03
N GLU A 553 0.97 4.59 29.27
CA GLU A 553 1.08 5.67 30.22
C GLU A 553 2.56 5.95 30.51
N LYS A 554 2.93 7.22 30.60
CA LYS A 554 4.32 7.61 30.81
C LYS A 554 4.91 6.94 32.07
N ASN A 555 6.03 6.23 31.88
CA ASN A 555 6.71 5.46 32.94
C ASN A 555 5.86 4.34 33.59
N SER A 556 4.95 3.76 32.85
CA SER A 556 4.04 2.71 33.32
C SER A 556 3.89 1.61 32.26
N GLU A 557 3.66 0.38 32.70
CA GLU A 557 3.31 -0.76 31.84
C GLU A 557 1.86 -0.70 31.34
N LYS A 558 1.04 0.21 31.90
CA LYS A 558 -0.36 0.31 31.57
C LYS A 558 -0.55 0.80 30.15
N CYS A 559 -1.18 -0.03 29.33
CA CYS A 559 -1.59 0.35 27.99
C CYS A 559 -2.76 1.33 28.04
N VAL A 560 -2.62 2.48 27.38
CA VAL A 560 -3.69 3.49 27.25
C VAL A 560 -4.35 3.46 25.87
N PHE A 561 -3.67 2.88 24.87
CA PHE A 561 -4.21 2.68 23.53
C PHE A 561 -3.95 1.24 23.06
N PRO A 562 -4.70 0.26 23.57
CA PRO A 562 -4.60 -1.11 23.07
C PRO A 562 -5.12 -1.16 21.63
N GLU A 563 -4.39 -1.86 20.77
CA GLU A 563 -4.91 -2.30 19.50
C GLU A 563 -5.62 -3.64 19.73
N GLU A 564 -6.96 -3.60 19.74
CA GLU A 564 -7.80 -4.68 20.21
C GLU A 564 -7.65 -5.97 19.39
N TRP A 565 -7.50 -5.85 18.06
CA TRP A 565 -7.35 -7.02 17.20
C TRP A 565 -6.02 -7.75 17.49
N SER A 566 -4.92 -7.01 17.59
CA SER A 566 -3.59 -7.57 17.86
C SER A 566 -3.49 -8.16 19.28
N THR A 567 -4.10 -7.51 20.27
CA THR A 567 -4.14 -8.07 21.64
C THR A 567 -4.95 -9.37 21.71
N ASN A 568 -6.07 -9.43 20.99
CA ASN A 568 -6.90 -10.64 20.91
C ASN A 568 -6.19 -11.80 20.16
N HIS A 569 -5.25 -11.48 19.28
CA HIS A 569 -4.41 -12.46 18.59
C HIS A 569 -3.05 -12.68 19.28
N HIS A 570 -2.84 -12.12 20.45
CA HIS A 570 -1.63 -12.27 21.27
C HIS A 570 -0.33 -11.91 20.52
N LEU A 571 -0.37 -10.87 19.70
CA LEU A 571 0.80 -10.41 18.96
C LEU A 571 1.77 -9.70 19.90
N SER A 572 3.01 -10.14 19.89
CA SER A 572 4.05 -9.55 20.76
C SER A 572 4.55 -8.20 20.28
N TRP A 573 4.47 -7.96 18.99
CA TRP A 573 5.08 -6.81 18.32
C TRP A 573 6.59 -6.65 18.59
N ASN A 574 7.27 -7.77 18.85
CA ASN A 574 8.71 -7.81 19.00
C ASN A 574 9.37 -8.38 17.75
N THR A 575 10.45 -7.80 17.33
CA THR A 575 11.22 -8.28 16.17
C THR A 575 12.11 -9.46 16.58
N THR A 576 11.57 -10.67 16.44
CA THR A 576 12.28 -11.90 16.81
C THR A 576 12.03 -13.02 15.80
N GLY A 577 12.93 -13.99 15.73
CA GLY A 577 12.73 -15.17 14.85
C GLY A 577 12.77 -14.87 13.36
N VAL A 578 13.37 -13.76 12.94
CA VAL A 578 13.51 -13.37 11.53
C VAL A 578 14.54 -14.27 10.84
N GLU A 579 14.23 -14.71 9.63
CA GLU A 579 15.11 -15.51 8.78
C GLU A 579 15.49 -14.74 7.50
N ILE A 580 16.79 -14.66 7.16
CA ILE A 580 17.28 -13.93 5.98
C ILE A 580 18.21 -14.81 5.17
N TYR A 581 17.74 -15.35 4.04
CA TYR A 581 18.50 -16.30 3.23
C TYR A 581 18.43 -16.03 1.73
N ASN A 582 19.50 -16.37 1.01
CA ASN A 582 19.54 -16.40 -0.45
C ASN A 582 19.27 -15.07 -1.17
N ASN A 583 19.31 -13.93 -0.47
CA ASN A 583 19.05 -12.65 -1.10
C ASN A 583 20.30 -12.15 -1.86
N ILE A 584 20.09 -11.37 -2.92
CA ILE A 584 21.15 -10.57 -3.56
C ILE A 584 20.90 -9.11 -3.22
N LEU A 585 21.83 -8.55 -2.48
CA LEU A 585 21.77 -7.21 -1.94
C LEU A 585 22.86 -6.34 -2.58
N SER A 586 22.45 -5.46 -3.48
CA SER A 586 23.33 -4.50 -4.14
C SER A 586 23.00 -3.10 -3.62
N SER A 587 23.82 -2.59 -2.74
CA SER A 587 23.59 -1.28 -2.15
C SER A 587 23.91 -0.15 -3.13
N ARG A 588 23.27 0.98 -2.92
CA ARG A 588 23.54 2.21 -3.63
C ARG A 588 24.90 2.76 -3.26
N ALA A 589 25.59 3.40 -4.21
CA ALA A 589 26.80 4.16 -3.90
C ALA A 589 26.46 5.33 -2.95
N SER A 590 27.36 5.61 -2.00
CA SER A 590 27.20 6.69 -1.02
C SER A 590 27.22 8.10 -1.63
N ASN A 591 27.52 8.23 -2.92
CA ASN A 591 27.62 9.49 -3.65
C ASN A 591 26.28 9.97 -4.24
N GLY A 592 25.16 9.47 -3.76
CA GLY A 592 23.88 10.13 -4.01
C GLY A 592 23.88 11.53 -3.40
N PRO A 593 23.03 12.46 -3.86
CA PRO A 593 22.94 13.76 -3.25
C PRO A 593 22.83 13.59 -1.75
N LYS A 594 23.54 14.41 -0.99
CA LYS A 594 23.43 14.46 0.47
C LYS A 594 21.96 14.65 0.77
N ASP A 595 21.27 13.57 1.16
CA ASP A 595 19.94 13.78 1.70
C ASP A 595 20.07 14.60 2.97
N ALA A 596 19.00 15.27 3.36
CA ALA A 596 18.99 16.21 4.46
C ALA A 596 19.38 15.57 5.81
N THR A 597 19.58 14.25 5.85
CA THR A 597 19.91 13.48 7.05
C THR A 597 21.39 13.17 7.20
N ASN A 598 22.24 13.56 6.25
CA ASN A 598 23.70 13.32 6.34
C ASN A 598 24.10 11.87 6.63
N VAL A 599 23.29 10.88 6.28
CA VAL A 599 23.63 9.48 6.48
C VAL A 599 24.40 8.97 5.26
N PRO A 600 25.72 8.88 5.33
CA PRO A 600 26.53 8.57 4.16
C PRO A 600 26.60 7.07 3.84
N LEU A 601 25.87 6.22 4.57
CA LEU A 601 26.14 4.79 4.60
C LEU A 601 25.00 4.01 3.95
N ALA A 602 25.16 3.67 2.69
CA ALA A 602 24.35 2.66 2.03
C ALA A 602 24.81 1.28 2.48
N MET A 603 24.19 0.74 3.53
CA MET A 603 24.50 -0.61 4.05
C MET A 603 23.49 -1.61 3.49
N PRO A 604 23.96 -2.75 2.93
CA PRO A 604 23.07 -3.82 2.51
C PRO A 604 22.13 -4.32 3.60
N VAL A 605 22.61 -4.41 4.84
CA VAL A 605 21.81 -4.79 6.00
C VAL A 605 21.99 -3.75 7.09
N TYR A 606 20.90 -3.09 7.46
CA TYR A 606 20.85 -2.15 8.57
C TYR A 606 19.96 -2.71 9.67
N LEU A 607 20.50 -2.86 10.86
CA LEU A 607 19.79 -3.33 12.04
C LEU A 607 19.71 -2.19 13.04
N ASP A 608 18.59 -2.06 13.72
CA ASP A 608 18.36 -1.02 14.71
C ASP A 608 17.67 -1.64 15.92
N GLY A 609 18.43 -1.88 16.96
CA GLY A 609 17.95 -2.48 18.19
C GLY A 609 17.45 -1.44 19.16
N ALA A 610 16.54 -1.84 20.03
CA ALA A 610 16.03 -1.00 21.10
C ALA A 610 15.77 -1.80 22.37
N LYS A 611 15.75 -1.07 23.48
CA LYS A 611 15.18 -1.53 24.72
C LYS A 611 13.74 -1.07 24.78
N ASN A 612 12.82 -2.00 24.81
CA ASN A 612 11.41 -1.66 24.97
C ASN A 612 11.11 -1.15 26.39
N THR A 613 9.96 -0.55 26.59
CA THR A 613 9.64 0.15 27.85
C THR A 613 9.47 -0.77 29.04
N ASN A 614 9.24 -2.08 28.84
CA ASN A 614 9.22 -3.07 29.92
C ASN A 614 10.61 -3.61 30.28
N GLY A 615 11.67 -3.00 29.78
CA GLY A 615 13.03 -3.39 30.08
C GLY A 615 13.56 -4.56 29.25
N LYS A 616 12.76 -5.14 28.36
CA LYS A 616 13.18 -6.23 27.47
C LYS A 616 14.03 -5.65 26.35
N GLU A 617 15.22 -6.19 26.22
CA GLU A 617 16.16 -5.77 25.18
C GLU A 617 15.97 -6.62 23.93
N ILE A 618 15.66 -5.99 22.82
CA ILE A 618 15.59 -6.61 21.50
C ILE A 618 16.64 -5.90 20.62
N TYR A 619 17.82 -6.43 20.66
CA TYR A 619 18.93 -6.03 19.81
C TYR A 619 19.24 -7.12 18.79
N SER A 620 20.20 -6.91 17.92
CA SER A 620 20.50 -7.84 16.83
C SER A 620 20.72 -9.29 17.30
N ASN A 621 21.23 -9.49 18.50
CA ASN A 621 21.42 -10.82 19.09
C ASN A 621 20.12 -11.61 19.31
N GLN A 622 18.98 -10.94 19.43
CA GLN A 622 17.68 -11.56 19.68
C GLN A 622 16.78 -11.62 18.45
N MET A 623 17.13 -10.92 17.35
CA MET A 623 16.22 -10.75 16.21
C MET A 623 16.12 -12.00 15.32
N PHE A 624 17.18 -12.82 15.19
CA PHE A 624 17.29 -13.77 14.10
C PHE A 624 17.20 -15.23 14.53
N ALA A 625 16.41 -16.03 13.79
CA ALA A 625 16.43 -17.49 13.83
C ALA A 625 17.43 -18.08 12.83
N GLY A 626 17.76 -17.35 11.78
CA GLY A 626 18.74 -17.78 10.81
C GLY A 626 19.13 -16.71 9.79
N PHE A 627 20.40 -16.74 9.34
CA PHE A 627 20.90 -15.68 8.48
C PHE A 627 22.14 -16.18 7.71
N ASP A 628 21.98 -16.55 6.42
CA ASP A 628 23.11 -17.06 5.63
C ASP A 628 22.81 -17.11 4.12
N TYR A 629 23.77 -17.47 3.31
CA TYR A 629 23.66 -17.63 1.86
C TYR A 629 23.33 -16.33 1.10
N ASN A 630 23.45 -15.17 1.70
CA ASN A 630 23.19 -13.93 0.99
C ASN A 630 24.36 -13.53 0.10
N VAL A 631 24.09 -12.69 -0.86
CA VAL A 631 25.05 -12.11 -1.79
C VAL A 631 25.12 -10.61 -1.55
N TYR A 632 26.29 -10.12 -1.26
CA TYR A 632 26.58 -8.71 -1.05
C TYR A 632 27.36 -8.16 -2.25
N TYR A 633 26.80 -7.14 -2.89
CA TYR A 633 27.50 -6.41 -3.92
C TYR A 633 27.53 -4.92 -3.55
N ARG A 634 28.74 -4.38 -3.47
CA ARG A 634 28.98 -2.99 -3.12
C ARG A 634 29.71 -2.27 -4.22
N SER A 635 29.26 -1.07 -4.49
CA SER A 635 29.93 -0.21 -5.46
C SER A 635 31.28 0.28 -4.88
N ASN A 636 32.32 0.26 -5.72
CA ASN A 636 33.64 0.82 -5.41
C ASN A 636 33.65 2.35 -5.26
N GLN A 637 32.51 2.99 -5.45
CA GLN A 637 32.33 4.43 -5.19
C GLN A 637 31.95 4.73 -3.73
N SER A 638 31.78 3.70 -2.91
CA SER A 638 31.55 3.88 -1.49
C SER A 638 32.86 4.07 -0.73
N ASN A 639 32.96 5.14 0.05
CA ASN A 639 34.10 5.40 0.90
C ASN A 639 34.19 4.44 2.10
N GLU A 640 33.06 3.82 2.47
CA GLU A 640 32.97 2.85 3.56
C GLU A 640 32.18 1.62 3.08
N PRO A 641 32.87 0.53 2.74
CA PRO A 641 32.26 -0.66 2.19
C PRO A 641 31.62 -1.54 3.28
N ILE A 642 30.69 -1.00 4.06
CA ILE A 642 30.02 -1.72 5.12
C ILE A 642 28.98 -2.66 4.53
N VAL A 643 28.93 -3.89 5.03
CA VAL A 643 27.97 -4.93 4.63
C VAL A 643 26.76 -4.91 5.55
N MET A 644 27.03 -4.79 6.85
CA MET A 644 26.02 -4.94 7.90
C MET A 644 26.37 -4.07 9.10
N ASN A 645 25.34 -3.47 9.68
CA ASN A 645 25.35 -2.93 11.03
C ASN A 645 24.74 -3.96 11.97
N TRP A 646 25.38 -4.23 13.10
CA TRP A 646 24.90 -5.12 14.15
C TRP A 646 24.81 -4.37 15.45
N ASP A 647 23.61 -4.15 15.94
CA ASP A 647 23.38 -3.37 17.13
C ASP A 647 23.45 -4.21 18.39
N LEU A 648 24.09 -3.66 19.40
CA LEU A 648 24.22 -4.22 20.74
C LEU A 648 23.79 -3.16 21.76
N PRO A 649 23.41 -3.56 22.98
CA PRO A 649 23.17 -2.61 24.05
C PRO A 649 24.46 -1.89 24.40
N SER A 650 24.42 -0.58 24.47
CA SER A 650 25.51 0.23 25.04
C SER A 650 25.51 0.12 26.58
N LYS A 651 26.53 0.68 27.22
CA LYS A 651 26.58 0.72 28.70
C LYS A 651 25.42 1.48 29.32
N ASP A 652 24.96 2.51 28.66
CA ASP A 652 23.79 3.29 29.05
C ASP A 652 22.89 3.50 27.81
N PRO A 653 22.05 2.50 27.46
CA PRO A 653 21.22 2.57 26.25
C PRO A 653 20.27 3.75 26.22
N GLN A 654 19.84 4.23 27.37
CA GLN A 654 18.94 5.39 27.46
C GLN A 654 19.63 6.69 27.09
N LYS A 655 20.94 6.76 27.37
CA LYS A 655 21.74 7.96 27.13
C LYS A 655 22.48 7.91 25.79
N ASP A 656 23.08 6.76 25.49
CA ASP A 656 24.02 6.62 24.40
C ASP A 656 23.44 5.96 23.16
N GLY A 657 22.20 5.45 23.26
CA GLY A 657 21.56 4.65 22.21
C GLY A 657 22.25 3.27 22.06
N PRO A 658 21.95 2.51 20.99
CA PRO A 658 22.61 1.25 20.71
C PRO A 658 24.10 1.45 20.31
N MET A 659 24.88 0.40 20.49
CA MET A 659 26.28 0.34 20.07
C MET A 659 26.36 -0.34 18.70
N ASP A 660 26.69 0.39 17.65
CA ASP A 660 26.86 -0.09 16.29
C ASP A 660 28.18 -0.88 16.12
N VAL A 661 28.08 -2.16 15.81
CA VAL A 661 29.19 -2.97 15.31
C VAL A 661 29.07 -3.09 13.79
N LYS A 662 29.99 -2.48 13.05
CA LYS A 662 29.97 -2.41 11.59
C LYS A 662 30.93 -3.42 10.96
N PHE A 663 30.40 -4.25 10.08
CA PHE A 663 31.18 -5.23 9.33
C PHE A 663 31.44 -4.74 7.90
N SER A 664 32.68 -4.71 7.50
CA SER A 664 33.10 -4.37 6.14
C SER A 664 33.19 -5.58 5.20
N LYS A 665 33.16 -6.80 5.76
CA LYS A 665 33.17 -8.06 5.01
C LYS A 665 32.20 -9.06 5.62
N ALA A 666 31.46 -9.76 4.77
CA ALA A 666 30.53 -10.79 5.22
C ALA A 666 31.20 -11.92 5.99
N THR A 667 32.43 -12.29 5.61
CA THR A 667 33.24 -13.33 6.31
C THR A 667 33.65 -12.96 7.72
N ASP A 668 33.56 -11.71 8.12
CA ASP A 668 33.94 -11.27 9.47
C ASP A 668 32.75 -11.40 10.43
N ILE A 669 31.53 -11.42 9.92
CA ILE A 669 30.30 -11.53 10.72
C ILE A 669 30.28 -12.88 11.46
N SER A 670 30.56 -13.98 10.77
CA SER A 670 30.53 -15.33 11.36
C SER A 670 31.60 -15.55 12.45
N LYS A 671 32.66 -14.75 12.44
CA LYS A 671 33.77 -14.82 13.39
C LYS A 671 33.58 -13.92 14.62
N ASP A 672 32.61 -13.00 14.53
CA ASP A 672 32.33 -12.05 15.60
C ASP A 672 31.80 -12.76 16.85
N SER A 673 32.23 -12.32 18.01
CA SER A 673 31.87 -12.93 19.29
C SER A 673 30.40 -12.73 19.67
N ASN A 674 29.72 -11.75 19.13
CA ASN A 674 28.30 -11.48 19.33
C ASN A 674 27.46 -12.11 18.22
N ALA A 675 27.63 -11.67 16.98
CA ALA A 675 26.85 -12.15 15.85
C ALA A 675 27.00 -13.66 15.61
N GLY A 676 28.24 -14.17 15.63
CA GLY A 676 28.53 -15.59 15.43
C GLY A 676 27.99 -16.50 16.54
N LYS A 677 27.85 -15.99 17.79
CA LYS A 677 27.23 -16.71 18.89
C LYS A 677 25.69 -16.63 18.83
N ALA A 678 25.17 -15.47 18.48
CA ALA A 678 23.71 -15.23 18.42
C ALA A 678 23.05 -16.06 17.34
N VAL A 679 23.70 -16.15 16.16
CA VAL A 679 23.16 -16.89 15.02
C VAL A 679 24.22 -17.88 14.52
N LYS A 680 24.04 -19.14 14.86
CA LYS A 680 24.99 -20.18 14.46
C LYS A 680 25.11 -20.28 12.95
N GLY A 681 26.33 -20.13 12.43
CA GLY A 681 26.61 -20.21 10.99
C GLY A 681 26.18 -18.98 10.20
N ILE A 682 25.98 -17.84 10.86
CA ILE A 682 25.66 -16.58 10.19
C ILE A 682 26.70 -16.27 9.10
N GLU A 683 26.22 -16.07 7.87
CA GLU A 683 27.00 -15.66 6.69
C GLU A 683 28.26 -16.49 6.40
N THR A 684 28.24 -17.77 6.79
CA THR A 684 29.33 -18.71 6.47
C THR A 684 29.37 -19.06 4.98
N HIS A 685 28.25 -18.97 4.30
CA HIS A 685 28.13 -19.22 2.86
C HIS A 685 27.87 -17.94 2.05
N ALA A 686 28.10 -16.77 2.63
CA ALA A 686 27.90 -15.51 1.93
C ALA A 686 28.82 -15.37 0.72
N LEU A 687 28.33 -14.71 -0.32
CA LEU A 687 29.14 -14.20 -1.42
C LEU A 687 29.29 -12.69 -1.24
N ASP A 688 30.52 -12.23 -1.15
CA ASP A 688 30.84 -10.82 -0.91
C ASP A 688 31.76 -10.30 -2.00
N THR A 689 31.28 -9.32 -2.77
CA THR A 689 31.96 -8.78 -3.93
C THR A 689 31.88 -7.27 -3.95
N PHE A 690 32.93 -6.66 -4.45
CA PHE A 690 33.11 -5.22 -4.54
C PHE A 690 33.57 -4.83 -5.95
N GLY A 691 32.97 -3.79 -6.56
CA GLY A 691 33.33 -3.36 -7.90
C GLY A 691 32.38 -2.31 -8.50
N SER A 692 32.50 -2.04 -9.78
CA SER A 692 31.57 -1.15 -10.49
C SER A 692 30.28 -1.89 -10.87
N ARG A 693 29.17 -1.17 -10.98
CA ARG A 693 27.86 -1.75 -11.36
C ARG A 693 27.88 -2.34 -12.76
N ALA A 694 28.54 -1.69 -13.71
CA ALA A 694 28.68 -2.20 -15.08
C ALA A 694 29.29 -3.61 -15.11
N HIS A 695 30.07 -3.94 -14.11
CA HIS A 695 30.78 -5.22 -14.04
C HIS A 695 30.26 -6.11 -12.89
N ASN A 696 29.01 -5.90 -12.46
CA ASN A 696 28.37 -6.76 -11.46
C ASN A 696 28.48 -8.23 -11.92
N PRO A 697 29.09 -9.13 -11.09
CA PRO A 697 29.34 -10.50 -11.48
C PRO A 697 28.09 -11.38 -11.45
N TYR A 698 27.00 -10.91 -10.90
CA TYR A 698 25.79 -11.71 -10.69
C TYR A 698 24.74 -11.49 -11.77
N PHE A 699 24.48 -10.25 -12.17
CA PHE A 699 23.38 -9.91 -13.07
C PHE A 699 23.81 -9.83 -14.53
N ALA A 700 22.91 -10.15 -15.45
CA ALA A 700 23.13 -9.94 -16.86
C ALA A 700 23.42 -8.47 -17.20
N LYS A 701 22.73 -7.56 -16.50
CA LYS A 701 22.98 -6.11 -16.59
C LYS A 701 22.46 -5.41 -15.34
N GLU A 702 23.28 -4.58 -14.70
CA GLU A 702 22.84 -3.62 -13.70
C GLU A 702 23.10 -2.20 -14.23
N ALA A 703 22.07 -1.34 -14.23
CA ALA A 703 22.22 0.01 -14.78
C ALA A 703 23.13 0.87 -13.88
N GLU A 704 24.02 1.64 -14.50
CA GLU A 704 25.00 2.47 -13.81
C GLU A 704 24.35 3.63 -13.06
N SER A 705 23.46 4.34 -13.74
CA SER A 705 22.82 5.53 -13.19
C SER A 705 21.60 5.21 -12.36
N ASN A 706 21.45 5.92 -11.24
CA ASN A 706 20.24 5.85 -10.42
C ASN A 706 18.99 6.41 -11.12
N SER A 707 19.15 7.23 -12.15
CA SER A 707 18.04 7.72 -12.96
C SER A 707 17.64 6.77 -14.11
N ALA A 708 18.42 5.71 -14.34
CA ALA A 708 18.18 4.73 -15.40
C ALA A 708 17.36 3.55 -14.88
N TYR A 709 16.18 3.81 -14.31
CA TYR A 709 15.26 2.76 -13.89
C TYR A 709 14.75 1.96 -15.09
N ASN A 710 14.41 0.70 -14.87
CA ASN A 710 13.92 -0.23 -15.90
C ASN A 710 14.92 -0.55 -17.02
N GLN A 711 16.20 -0.21 -16.85
CA GLN A 711 17.27 -0.53 -17.77
C GLN A 711 18.13 -1.71 -17.33
N SER A 712 17.90 -2.23 -16.14
CA SER A 712 18.60 -3.39 -15.61
C SER A 712 17.95 -4.69 -16.08
N ASN A 713 18.77 -5.74 -16.16
CA ASN A 713 18.33 -7.12 -16.33
C ASN A 713 18.89 -7.94 -15.16
N TYR A 714 18.04 -8.24 -14.21
CA TYR A 714 18.40 -8.94 -12.97
C TYR A 714 18.44 -10.47 -13.10
N ASN A 715 18.29 -11.01 -14.31
CA ASN A 715 18.58 -12.42 -14.53
C ASN A 715 20.06 -12.67 -14.22
N LEU A 716 20.32 -13.78 -13.55
CA LEU A 716 21.70 -14.19 -13.29
C LEU A 716 22.40 -14.52 -14.60
N LYS A 717 23.57 -13.92 -14.84
CA LYS A 717 24.36 -14.23 -15.99
C LYS A 717 24.92 -15.66 -15.93
N GLU A 718 25.28 -16.17 -17.08
CA GLU A 718 25.96 -17.45 -17.19
C GLU A 718 27.27 -17.45 -16.38
N GLY A 719 27.56 -18.54 -15.65
CA GLY A 719 28.73 -18.62 -14.79
C GLY A 719 28.65 -17.83 -13.47
N SER A 720 27.53 -17.16 -13.19
CA SER A 720 27.35 -16.49 -11.90
C SER A 720 27.45 -17.48 -10.73
N LYS A 721 28.25 -17.15 -9.72
CA LYS A 721 28.36 -17.94 -8.48
C LYS A 721 27.07 -18.01 -7.67
N ALA A 722 26.09 -17.15 -7.96
CA ALA A 722 24.79 -17.18 -7.34
C ALA A 722 23.86 -18.27 -7.88
N ARG A 723 24.19 -18.87 -9.04
CA ARG A 723 23.41 -19.95 -9.62
C ARG A 723 23.56 -21.26 -8.86
N GLY A 724 22.43 -21.92 -8.52
CA GLY A 724 22.39 -23.22 -7.87
C GLY A 724 23.11 -23.31 -6.54
N SER A 725 23.48 -22.18 -5.95
CA SER A 725 24.31 -22.13 -4.74
C SER A 725 23.57 -21.66 -3.48
N GLY A 726 22.27 -21.46 -3.58
CA GLY A 726 21.42 -21.05 -2.47
C GLY A 726 21.07 -22.23 -1.55
N LYS A 727 20.71 -21.91 -0.32
CA LYS A 727 20.13 -22.85 0.64
C LYS A 727 18.83 -23.43 0.07
N PRO A 728 18.57 -24.71 0.22
CA PRO A 728 17.27 -25.29 -0.08
C PRO A 728 16.12 -24.56 0.61
N LEU A 729 15.01 -24.34 -0.10
CA LEU A 729 13.88 -23.61 0.45
C LEU A 729 13.06 -24.45 1.42
N PRO A 730 12.61 -23.86 2.54
CA PRO A 730 11.53 -24.42 3.33
C PRO A 730 10.25 -24.59 2.50
N GLU A 731 9.41 -25.54 2.89
CA GLU A 731 8.19 -25.87 2.14
C GLU A 731 7.23 -24.69 2.00
N ASP A 732 7.03 -23.93 3.05
CA ASP A 732 6.16 -22.76 3.08
C ASP A 732 6.67 -21.65 2.17
N VAL A 733 7.98 -21.40 2.13
CA VAL A 733 8.60 -20.42 1.23
C VAL A 733 8.50 -20.90 -0.22
N ALA A 734 8.81 -22.15 -0.51
CA ALA A 734 8.70 -22.72 -1.86
C ALA A 734 7.25 -22.63 -2.39
N LYS A 735 6.27 -22.98 -1.56
CA LYS A 735 4.84 -22.88 -1.89
C LYS A 735 4.34 -21.45 -2.02
N ALA A 736 4.92 -20.50 -1.26
CA ALA A 736 4.58 -19.10 -1.42
C ALA A 736 5.05 -18.57 -2.78
N ILE A 737 6.26 -18.92 -3.22
CA ILE A 737 6.83 -18.52 -4.52
C ILE A 737 6.11 -19.22 -5.66
N ASP A 738 5.93 -20.53 -5.57
CA ASP A 738 5.26 -21.37 -6.58
C ASP A 738 4.18 -22.27 -5.95
N PRO A 739 2.94 -21.80 -5.85
CA PRO A 739 1.85 -22.59 -5.29
C PRO A 739 1.57 -23.90 -6.04
N THR A 740 2.03 -24.00 -7.29
CA THR A 740 1.84 -25.21 -8.09
C THR A 740 2.89 -26.29 -7.81
N GLY A 741 4.02 -25.91 -7.22
CA GLY A 741 5.17 -26.76 -6.96
C GLY A 741 5.87 -27.30 -8.20
N LYS A 742 5.52 -26.83 -9.40
CA LYS A 742 6.06 -27.33 -10.67
C LYS A 742 7.45 -26.78 -10.99
N LYS A 743 7.74 -25.58 -10.55
CA LYS A 743 8.95 -24.85 -10.91
C LYS A 743 9.90 -24.68 -9.73
N VAL A 744 9.38 -24.52 -8.52
CA VAL A 744 10.16 -24.39 -7.29
C VAL A 744 9.80 -25.54 -6.34
N ALA A 745 10.74 -26.46 -6.15
CA ALA A 745 10.54 -27.60 -5.26
C ALA A 745 11.20 -27.38 -3.89
N PRO A 746 10.53 -27.70 -2.79
CA PRO A 746 11.13 -27.66 -1.46
C PRO A 746 12.37 -28.57 -1.36
N GLY A 747 13.31 -28.23 -0.49
CA GLY A 747 14.46 -29.07 -0.16
C GLY A 747 15.54 -29.18 -1.24
N LYS A 748 15.40 -28.49 -2.38
CA LYS A 748 16.44 -28.43 -3.42
C LYS A 748 17.17 -27.10 -3.38
N ALA A 749 18.48 -27.14 -3.68
CA ALA A 749 19.27 -25.92 -3.85
C ALA A 749 18.68 -25.08 -5.00
N VAL A 750 18.64 -23.78 -4.78
CA VAL A 750 18.08 -22.81 -5.73
C VAL A 750 19.14 -21.76 -6.11
N ASP A 751 18.85 -20.98 -7.11
CA ASP A 751 19.61 -19.74 -7.37
C ASP A 751 19.43 -18.78 -6.19
N ARG A 752 20.43 -17.95 -5.91
CA ARG A 752 20.27 -16.82 -4.97
C ARG A 752 19.64 -15.64 -5.73
N GLY A 753 18.92 -14.81 -4.99
CA GLY A 753 18.13 -13.72 -5.58
C GLY A 753 16.75 -14.17 -6.06
N ALA A 754 16.03 -13.26 -6.69
CA ALA A 754 14.66 -13.50 -7.16
C ALA A 754 14.61 -14.64 -8.18
N LEU A 755 13.65 -15.55 -7.99
CA LEU A 755 13.43 -16.73 -8.84
C LEU A 755 12.42 -16.43 -9.97
N VAL A 756 12.22 -15.16 -10.28
CA VAL A 756 11.35 -14.69 -11.35
C VAL A 756 12.19 -14.15 -12.51
N ASN A 757 11.68 -14.27 -13.73
CA ASN A 757 12.31 -13.64 -14.87
C ASN A 757 11.98 -12.16 -14.89
N VAL A 758 12.97 -11.32 -14.53
CA VAL A 758 12.78 -9.88 -14.45
C VAL A 758 13.50 -9.22 -15.65
N LYS A 759 12.95 -9.39 -16.82
CA LYS A 759 13.25 -8.53 -17.94
C LYS A 759 12.16 -7.46 -17.99
N MET A 760 12.49 -6.28 -17.51
CA MET A 760 11.68 -5.11 -17.81
C MET A 760 11.92 -4.78 -19.29
N ASP A 761 10.99 -5.11 -20.13
CA ASP A 761 10.96 -4.47 -21.44
C ASP A 761 10.69 -2.99 -21.15
N SER A 762 11.65 -2.15 -21.53
CA SER A 762 11.46 -0.71 -21.56
C SER A 762 10.08 -0.47 -22.15
N ALA A 763 9.18 0.09 -21.35
CA ALA A 763 7.85 0.44 -21.83
C ALA A 763 8.05 1.18 -23.15
N LYS A 764 7.62 0.60 -24.24
CA LYS A 764 7.56 1.32 -25.51
C LYS A 764 6.63 2.49 -25.24
N LYS A 765 7.21 3.69 -25.31
CA LYS A 765 6.51 4.96 -25.16
C LYS A 765 5.32 5.03 -26.10
#